data_ac610a7deff33339c218ca2f27b41a02
#
_entry.id   ac610a7deff33339c218ca2f27b41a02
#
_cell.length_a   1.000
_cell.length_b   1.000
_cell.length_c   1.000
_cell.angle_alpha   90.00
_cell.angle_beta   90.00
_cell.angle_gamma   90.00
#
_symmetry.space_group_name_H-M   'P 1'
#
loop_
_entity.id
_entity.type
_entity.pdbx_description
1 polymer ?
#
loop_
_entity_poly.entity_id
_entity_poly.type
_entity_poly.pdbx_seq_one_letter_code
_entity_poly.pdbx_strand_id
1 'polypeptide(L)'
;MADKNKDNQPPSLFDNLELFGAVAVEGAGGDHAANPVPEAPKVSAATAAAKDASASPKPGLTGSGPMRDLFDFNFRQYSAYVICSRAIPALEDGLKPVQRRIMHSLWEKDDGRYTKVANIVGHAMQYHPHGDASIGDALCVLANKLWGKGLGYLIDGQGNYGSLLTGMPHAATRYIECRLTELARKEVFNRKTTTYVPNYDGRKEEPVYLPAKIPLLLMLGADGIAVGLSTAILPHNFAELLEAEIAILQKKPFELYPDFQLGGVMDVSEYQDGLGKVKIRAKIEKEGKGLVITELPWGETTDSIAESIEEAIKKKKVGVRKLHDLTSDKVRIELELATGENPDKAITALYAFTNCEKSLSSRPIVLDNGRPKLMSVSDILRRNVDRLLELTKREQEIRLGELDELFHARTLDRIFIEERIYKRIETEKTNEGVKATIRAGFQPFLKELRHPQITDEDIERLLKIPIRRISLFDINRNREEIEGILKEEAQVRDNLAHLKSFVTKYLKGLLKEYGKKYPRCTKIETGAFKQVDVRAITASELTIKWDKENNYVGSGLRGGDELFKCSSLDELILVWKTGRFRKVQPEEKIFVDKDLLAVIRYNQEKDREALDFTCVYEDGSYGFSYIKRFRFGGLIRNKDYFLAPEKPKSKILFLQKGCPDTLYVKYKPAKGQKIHQQHFLPRELVERINRDTGKGEKQEVVPIRAATTKGKQLTTKPIARVSGAKGSWWDEKETPSKGVLD
;
A
#
# COMPACT_ATOMS: atom_id res chain seq x y z
N MET A 1 43.27 -9.19 -8.98
CA MET A 1 42.98 -8.06 -8.11
C MET A 1 41.46 -7.92 -8.15
N ALA A 2 40.86 -8.18 -7.02
CA ALA A 2 39.47 -8.56 -6.90
C ALA A 2 38.50 -7.37 -6.88
N ASP A 3 37.37 -7.61 -7.47
CA ASP A 3 36.10 -6.88 -7.39
C ASP A 3 35.71 -6.43 -5.95
N LYS A 4 35.56 -5.14 -5.77
CA LYS A 4 34.79 -4.54 -4.68
C LYS A 4 34.04 -3.33 -5.22
N ASN A 5 32.85 -3.51 -5.70
CA ASN A 5 31.84 -2.47 -5.80
C ASN A 5 30.47 -3.11 -6.11
N LYS A 6 29.83 -3.62 -5.09
CA LYS A 6 28.38 -3.82 -5.02
C LYS A 6 27.98 -3.42 -3.62
N ASP A 7 27.11 -2.44 -3.54
CA ASP A 7 26.31 -1.94 -2.42
C ASP A 7 26.49 -0.44 -2.26
N ASN A 8 25.87 0.32 -3.17
CA ASN A 8 25.50 1.72 -2.94
C ASN A 8 24.29 2.04 -3.84
N GLN A 9 23.12 1.47 -3.52
CA GLN A 9 21.86 2.04 -3.96
C GLN A 9 21.35 2.96 -2.84
N PRO A 10 20.99 4.21 -3.14
CA PRO A 10 20.31 5.06 -2.15
C PRO A 10 18.92 4.45 -1.84
N PRO A 11 18.56 4.35 -0.56
CA PRO A 11 17.29 3.79 -0.15
C PRO A 11 16.14 4.65 -0.66
N SER A 12 15.05 4.02 -1.11
CA SER A 12 13.80 4.71 -1.45
C SER A 12 13.18 5.38 -0.22
N LEU A 13 12.26 6.33 -0.42
CA LEU A 13 11.56 6.98 0.70
C LEU A 13 10.85 5.99 1.63
N PHE A 14 10.55 4.79 1.13
CA PHE A 14 9.93 3.68 1.87
C PHE A 14 10.96 2.74 2.50
N ASP A 15 12.18 2.64 1.95
CA ASP A 15 13.28 1.86 2.54
C ASP A 15 13.78 2.51 3.83
N ASN A 16 13.67 3.82 3.97
CA ASN A 16 13.92 4.52 5.22
C ASN A 16 12.89 4.21 6.33
N LEU A 17 11.74 3.66 5.99
CA LEU A 17 10.78 3.14 6.98
C LEU A 17 11.21 1.76 7.55
N GLU A 18 12.00 0.99 6.80
CA GLU A 18 12.60 -0.27 7.30
C GLU A 18 13.75 -0.01 8.31
N LEU A 19 14.44 1.12 8.23
CA LEU A 19 15.52 1.50 9.17
C LEU A 19 15.05 1.75 10.61
N PHE A 20 13.73 1.84 10.86
CA PHE A 20 13.19 1.94 12.22
C PHE A 20 13.10 0.61 12.98
N GLY A 21 13.51 -0.50 12.38
CA GLY A 21 13.37 -1.86 12.94
C GLY A 21 14.64 -2.63 13.26
N ALA A 22 15.81 -2.22 12.81
CA ALA A 22 17.02 -3.03 12.94
C ALA A 22 18.21 -2.23 13.50
N VAL A 23 18.26 -2.04 14.81
CA VAL A 23 19.52 -1.84 15.52
C VAL A 23 19.86 -3.16 16.20
N ALA A 24 20.71 -3.95 15.56
CA ALA A 24 21.42 -5.04 16.20
C ALA A 24 22.35 -4.45 17.25
N VAL A 25 22.23 -4.94 18.48
CA VAL A 25 23.16 -4.66 19.57
C VAL A 25 24.43 -5.42 19.28
N GLU A 26 25.49 -4.76 18.81
CA GLU A 26 26.85 -5.27 18.93
C GLU A 26 27.39 -4.92 20.30
N GLY A 27 27.90 -5.95 20.99
CA GLY A 27 28.34 -5.85 22.36
C GLY A 27 29.57 -5.01 22.58
N ALA A 28 29.50 -4.22 23.63
CA ALA A 28 30.67 -3.78 24.39
C ALA A 28 30.42 -4.14 25.84
N GLY A 29 31.28 -5.02 26.36
CA GLY A 29 31.26 -5.43 27.76
C GLY A 29 31.60 -4.25 28.67
N GLY A 30 30.80 -4.07 29.70
CA GLY A 30 31.05 -3.16 30.78
C GLY A 30 30.02 -3.46 31.87
N ASP A 31 30.51 -4.01 33.00
CA ASP A 31 29.74 -4.27 34.20
C ASP A 31 29.02 -3.03 34.70
N HIS A 32 27.69 -2.98 34.60
CA HIS A 32 26.87 -2.13 35.46
C HIS A 32 25.60 -2.89 35.85
N ALA A 33 25.38 -2.87 37.16
CA ALA A 33 24.29 -3.49 37.88
C ALA A 33 22.91 -3.25 37.24
N ALA A 34 22.14 -4.31 37.09
CA ALA A 34 20.78 -4.30 36.60
C ALA A 34 19.87 -3.47 37.52
N ASN A 35 19.35 -2.35 37.01
CA ASN A 35 18.19 -1.69 37.59
C ASN A 35 16.92 -2.49 37.19
N PRO A 36 15.97 -2.64 38.12
CA PRO A 36 14.74 -3.39 37.84
C PRO A 36 13.89 -2.63 36.81
N VAL A 37 13.43 -3.39 35.83
CA VAL A 37 12.45 -2.94 34.83
C VAL A 37 11.17 -2.51 35.56
N PRO A 38 10.62 -1.28 35.30
CA PRO A 38 9.35 -0.87 35.91
C PRO A 38 8.22 -1.78 35.45
N GLU A 39 7.44 -2.30 36.38
CA GLU A 39 6.20 -3.04 36.11
C GLU A 39 5.26 -2.20 35.24
N ALA A 40 4.78 -2.81 34.17
CA ALA A 40 3.73 -2.24 33.32
C ALA A 40 2.45 -2.03 34.17
N PRO A 41 1.66 -0.97 33.89
CA PRO A 41 0.44 -0.71 34.65
C PRO A 41 -0.50 -1.89 34.57
N LYS A 42 -0.97 -2.35 35.73
CA LYS A 42 -1.95 -3.43 35.88
C LYS A 42 -3.25 -3.02 35.22
N VAL A 43 -3.49 -3.55 34.02
CA VAL A 43 -4.84 -3.52 33.42
C VAL A 43 -5.67 -4.50 34.22
N SER A 44 -6.70 -3.99 34.90
CA SER A 44 -7.65 -4.78 35.66
C SER A 44 -8.27 -5.85 34.78
N ALA A 45 -8.16 -7.10 35.24
CA ALA A 45 -8.74 -8.27 34.62
C ALA A 45 -10.26 -8.19 34.67
N ALA A 46 -10.87 -7.99 33.49
CA ALA A 46 -12.24 -8.40 33.23
C ALA A 46 -12.17 -9.64 32.31
N THR A 47 -11.91 -10.80 32.95
CA THR A 47 -12.07 -12.11 32.33
C THR A 47 -13.43 -12.65 32.70
N ALA A 48 -14.31 -12.78 31.73
CA ALA A 48 -15.36 -13.77 31.73
C ALA A 48 -15.82 -14.10 30.31
N ALA A 49 -15.71 -15.37 29.98
CA ALA A 49 -16.52 -16.13 29.05
C ALA A 49 -16.35 -15.88 27.53
N ALA A 50 -15.52 -16.72 26.92
CA ALA A 50 -15.88 -17.40 25.68
C ALA A 50 -15.28 -18.80 25.71
N LYS A 51 -16.09 -19.77 26.12
CA LYS A 51 -15.90 -21.21 25.83
C LYS A 51 -16.54 -21.47 24.46
N ASP A 52 -15.91 -22.42 23.78
CA ASP A 52 -16.32 -23.14 22.59
C ASP A 52 -15.87 -22.56 21.22
N ALA A 53 -14.73 -23.09 20.79
CA ALA A 53 -14.52 -23.55 19.42
C ALA A 53 -13.44 -24.65 19.46
N SER A 54 -13.87 -25.89 19.35
CA SER A 54 -13.02 -27.06 19.18
C SER A 54 -12.34 -27.05 17.83
N ALA A 55 -11.07 -26.66 17.81
CA ALA A 55 -10.17 -26.99 16.71
C ALA A 55 -8.96 -27.70 17.31
N SER A 56 -8.84 -28.98 16.97
CA SER A 56 -7.72 -29.83 17.34
C SER A 56 -6.38 -29.20 17.00
N PRO A 57 -5.41 -29.13 17.91
CA PRO A 57 -4.08 -28.61 17.58
C PRO A 57 -3.36 -29.59 16.66
N LYS A 58 -2.81 -29.11 15.57
CA LYS A 58 -1.89 -29.86 14.71
C LYS A 58 -0.68 -30.30 15.55
N PRO A 59 -0.19 -31.53 15.40
CA PRO A 59 0.99 -32.01 16.15
C PRO A 59 2.23 -31.33 15.57
N GLY A 60 2.77 -30.37 16.27
CA GLY A 60 4.01 -29.68 15.95
C GLY A 60 4.62 -29.07 17.21
N LEU A 61 5.71 -29.66 17.68
CA LEU A 61 6.56 -29.18 18.76
C LEU A 61 5.94 -29.17 20.16
N THR A 62 5.75 -30.35 20.74
CA THR A 62 5.50 -30.56 22.17
C THR A 62 6.82 -30.55 22.96
N GLY A 63 7.46 -29.40 23.08
CA GLY A 63 8.56 -29.18 24.01
C GLY A 63 8.10 -28.21 25.10
N SER A 64 7.87 -28.66 26.32
CA SER A 64 7.76 -27.82 27.50
C SER A 64 9.16 -27.54 28.04
N GLY A 65 9.55 -26.28 28.20
CA GLY A 65 10.83 -25.90 28.79
C GLY A 65 10.95 -24.38 28.99
N PRO A 66 11.79 -23.94 29.94
CA PRO A 66 11.91 -22.52 30.31
C PRO A 66 12.26 -21.61 29.13
N MET A 67 12.99 -22.12 28.14
CA MET A 67 13.32 -21.37 26.93
C MET A 67 12.09 -21.07 26.07
N ARG A 68 11.15 -22.00 25.98
CA ARG A 68 9.92 -21.79 25.20
C ARG A 68 9.01 -20.76 25.87
N ASP A 69 8.80 -20.88 27.17
CA ASP A 69 7.95 -19.97 27.94
C ASP A 69 8.53 -18.56 27.91
N LEU A 70 9.86 -18.43 28.06
CA LEU A 70 10.55 -17.13 27.93
C LEU A 70 10.41 -16.54 26.53
N PHE A 71 10.59 -17.36 25.48
CA PHE A 71 10.47 -16.91 24.09
C PHE A 71 9.04 -16.51 23.77
N ASP A 72 8.05 -17.36 24.07
CA ASP A 72 6.63 -17.08 23.82
C ASP A 72 6.15 -15.85 24.57
N PHE A 73 6.55 -15.67 25.83
CA PHE A 73 6.21 -14.51 26.64
C PHE A 73 6.83 -13.23 26.09
N ASN A 74 8.15 -13.22 25.88
CA ASN A 74 8.85 -12.03 25.39
C ASN A 74 8.41 -11.67 23.96
N PHE A 75 8.21 -12.66 23.08
CA PHE A 75 7.74 -12.43 21.74
C PHE A 75 6.34 -11.81 21.71
N ARG A 76 5.43 -12.31 22.53
CA ARG A 76 4.07 -11.75 22.63
C ARG A 76 4.09 -10.32 23.19
N GLN A 77 4.88 -10.07 24.25
CA GLN A 77 5.00 -8.72 24.81
C GLN A 77 5.62 -7.75 23.80
N TYR A 78 6.70 -8.15 23.14
CA TYR A 78 7.32 -7.33 22.11
C TYR A 78 6.38 -7.08 20.93
N SER A 79 5.68 -8.11 20.46
CA SER A 79 4.70 -7.99 19.39
C SER A 79 3.57 -7.02 19.75
N ALA A 80 3.02 -7.16 20.97
CA ALA A 80 2.00 -6.23 21.47
C ALA A 80 2.52 -4.79 21.56
N TYR A 81 3.75 -4.61 22.05
CA TYR A 81 4.39 -3.30 22.10
C TYR A 81 4.56 -2.69 20.70
N VAL A 82 5.08 -3.45 19.72
CA VAL A 82 5.27 -2.96 18.35
C VAL A 82 3.92 -2.60 17.70
N ILE A 83 2.89 -3.42 17.92
CA ILE A 83 1.55 -3.15 17.38
C ILE A 83 0.94 -1.90 18.03
N CYS A 84 0.83 -1.88 19.36
CA CYS A 84 0.05 -0.87 20.07
C CYS A 84 0.81 0.44 20.32
N SER A 85 2.15 0.37 20.46
CA SER A 85 2.95 1.52 20.89
C SER A 85 3.93 2.04 19.84
N ARG A 86 3.91 1.50 18.60
CA ARG A 86 4.86 1.92 17.55
C ARG A 86 4.24 2.07 16.17
N ALA A 87 3.70 0.97 15.62
CA ALA A 87 3.46 0.86 14.17
C ALA A 87 2.06 1.26 13.74
N ILE A 88 1.03 0.94 14.54
CA ILE A 88 -0.36 1.12 14.14
C ILE A 88 -0.91 2.43 14.75
N PRO A 89 -1.56 3.29 13.95
CA PRO A 89 -2.16 4.52 14.45
C PRO A 89 -3.41 4.25 15.29
N ALA A 90 -3.67 5.11 16.27
CA ALA A 90 -4.91 5.08 17.03
C ALA A 90 -6.08 5.61 16.18
N LEU A 91 -7.28 5.04 16.36
CA LEU A 91 -8.48 5.49 15.68
C LEU A 91 -8.94 6.86 16.20
N GLU A 92 -8.69 7.11 17.48
CA GLU A 92 -9.18 8.27 18.22
C GLU A 92 -8.60 9.59 17.73
N ASP A 93 -7.30 9.65 17.45
CA ASP A 93 -6.63 10.87 16.97
C ASP A 93 -5.85 10.67 15.66
N GLY A 94 -5.83 9.45 15.13
CA GLY A 94 -5.16 9.13 13.87
C GLY A 94 -3.64 9.12 13.94
N LEU A 95 -3.05 9.19 15.13
CA LEU A 95 -1.62 9.36 15.30
C LEU A 95 -0.96 8.10 15.88
N LYS A 96 0.29 7.87 15.47
CA LYS A 96 1.18 6.95 16.16
C LYS A 96 1.70 7.60 17.45
N PRO A 97 2.13 6.83 18.46
CA PRO A 97 2.64 7.40 19.71
C PRO A 97 3.76 8.44 19.54
N VAL A 98 4.73 8.20 18.66
CA VAL A 98 5.79 9.18 18.38
C VAL A 98 5.23 10.49 17.82
N GLN A 99 4.27 10.41 16.90
CA GLN A 99 3.65 11.60 16.30
C GLN A 99 2.85 12.40 17.35
N ARG A 100 2.09 11.70 18.19
CA ARG A 100 1.32 12.32 19.29
C ARG A 100 2.23 13.04 20.28
N ARG A 101 3.35 12.42 20.64
CA ARG A 101 4.34 13.00 21.58
C ARG A 101 5.07 14.20 20.98
N ILE A 102 5.37 14.18 19.68
CA ILE A 102 5.91 15.33 18.95
C ILE A 102 4.88 16.48 18.96
N MET A 103 3.63 16.21 18.62
CA MET A 103 2.58 17.23 18.63
C MET A 103 2.34 17.80 20.02
N HIS A 104 2.33 16.95 21.05
CA HIS A 104 2.24 17.39 22.44
C HIS A 104 3.42 18.29 22.84
N SER A 105 4.64 17.91 22.47
CA SER A 105 5.84 18.71 22.73
C SER A 105 5.81 20.07 22.03
N LEU A 106 5.32 20.11 20.80
CA LEU A 106 5.10 21.37 20.07
C LEU A 106 4.06 22.25 20.78
N TRP A 107 2.96 21.66 21.25
CA TRP A 107 1.90 22.35 21.97
C TRP A 107 2.40 22.95 23.30
N GLU A 108 3.17 22.23 24.09
CA GLU A 108 3.74 22.74 25.36
C GLU A 108 4.75 23.86 25.14
N LYS A 109 5.42 23.91 24.01
CA LYS A 109 6.42 24.93 23.65
C LYS A 109 5.90 26.02 22.73
N ASP A 110 4.59 25.97 22.38
CA ASP A 110 4.01 26.89 21.41
C ASP A 110 3.88 28.32 21.98
N ASP A 111 4.73 29.22 21.51
CA ASP A 111 4.64 30.65 21.71
C ASP A 111 4.26 31.43 20.42
N GLY A 112 3.89 30.72 19.38
CA GLY A 112 3.57 31.28 18.06
C GLY A 112 4.78 31.52 17.15
N ARG A 113 5.99 31.41 17.67
CA ARG A 113 7.23 31.64 16.93
C ARG A 113 7.84 30.34 16.42
N TYR A 114 8.70 30.44 15.44
CA TYR A 114 9.51 29.31 15.01
C TYR A 114 10.54 28.93 16.06
N THR A 115 10.68 27.65 16.30
CA THR A 115 11.71 27.05 17.16
C THR A 115 12.50 26.01 16.40
N LYS A 116 13.77 25.77 16.78
CA LYS A 116 14.60 24.73 16.16
C LYS A 116 13.97 23.36 16.36
N VAL A 117 13.94 22.56 15.28
CA VAL A 117 13.47 21.16 15.34
C VAL A 117 14.23 20.36 16.40
N ALA A 118 15.55 20.57 16.52
CA ALA A 118 16.36 19.95 17.56
C ALA A 118 15.85 20.22 19.00
N ASN A 119 15.30 21.40 19.26
CA ASN A 119 14.74 21.73 20.59
C ASN A 119 13.46 20.96 20.86
N ILE A 120 12.61 20.80 19.86
CA ILE A 120 11.37 20.00 19.97
C ILE A 120 11.70 18.52 20.10
N VAL A 121 12.68 18.02 19.35
CA VAL A 121 13.18 16.64 19.46
C VAL A 121 13.66 16.37 20.88
N GLY A 122 14.54 17.23 21.43
CA GLY A 122 15.03 17.10 22.79
C GLY A 122 13.91 17.16 23.83
N HIS A 123 12.89 18.01 23.61
CA HIS A 123 11.72 18.07 24.48
C HIS A 123 10.85 16.81 24.38
N ALA A 124 10.66 16.26 23.17
CA ALA A 124 9.87 15.06 22.94
C ALA A 124 10.49 13.80 23.55
N MET A 125 11.82 13.76 23.76
CA MET A 125 12.49 12.65 24.45
C MET A 125 12.04 12.48 25.90
N GLN A 126 11.45 13.50 26.54
CA GLN A 126 10.83 13.38 27.86
C GLN A 126 9.62 12.45 27.86
N TYR A 127 8.98 12.26 26.70
CA TYR A 127 7.79 11.41 26.51
C TYR A 127 8.10 10.15 25.71
N HIS A 128 9.09 10.22 24.80
CA HIS A 128 9.41 9.14 23.87
C HIS A 128 10.84 8.63 24.09
N PRO A 129 11.01 7.48 24.78
CA PRO A 129 12.33 6.95 25.17
C PRO A 129 13.02 6.22 24.00
N HIS A 130 13.24 6.94 22.90
CA HIS A 130 13.90 6.44 21.69
C HIS A 130 14.90 7.48 21.16
N GLY A 131 15.72 7.08 20.18
CA GLY A 131 16.76 7.95 19.63
C GLY A 131 16.21 9.25 19.00
N ASP A 132 16.96 10.32 19.18
CA ASP A 132 16.65 11.67 18.69
C ASP A 132 16.50 11.74 17.16
N ALA A 133 17.30 10.96 16.42
CA ALA A 133 17.20 10.88 14.97
C ALA A 133 15.80 10.42 14.52
N SER A 134 15.27 9.35 15.14
CA SER A 134 13.95 8.82 14.79
C SER A 134 12.79 9.78 15.09
N ILE A 135 12.92 10.58 16.16
CA ILE A 135 11.96 11.62 16.51
C ILE A 135 12.07 12.78 15.51
N GLY A 136 13.29 13.14 15.12
CA GLY A 136 13.55 14.18 14.13
C GLY A 136 12.97 13.85 12.76
N ASP A 137 13.21 12.62 12.30
CA ASP A 137 12.67 12.11 11.03
C ASP A 137 11.13 12.11 11.04
N ALA A 138 10.52 11.62 12.12
CA ALA A 138 9.06 11.61 12.27
C ALA A 138 8.48 13.03 12.25
N LEU A 139 9.14 14.01 12.90
CA LEU A 139 8.74 15.41 12.87
C LEU A 139 8.87 15.98 11.46
N CYS A 140 9.98 15.70 10.75
CA CYS A 140 10.19 16.18 9.40
C CYS A 140 9.13 15.61 8.43
N VAL A 141 8.74 14.34 8.57
CA VAL A 141 7.66 13.75 7.78
C VAL A 141 6.33 14.44 8.03
N LEU A 142 5.98 14.74 9.31
CA LEU A 142 4.75 15.46 9.65
C LEU A 142 4.73 16.91 9.13
N ALA A 143 5.91 17.53 9.03
CA ALA A 143 6.08 18.91 8.58
C ALA A 143 6.36 19.04 7.08
N ASN A 144 6.53 17.92 6.38
CA ASN A 144 6.96 17.96 4.98
C ASN A 144 5.91 18.69 4.12
N LYS A 145 6.40 19.75 3.47
CA LYS A 145 5.59 20.61 2.62
C LYS A 145 5.63 20.08 1.23
N LEU A 146 4.50 19.60 0.78
CA LEU A 146 4.33 19.18 -0.59
C LEU A 146 4.10 20.39 -1.50
N TRP A 147 4.74 20.41 -2.65
CA TRP A 147 4.49 21.35 -3.74
C TRP A 147 4.91 22.81 -3.50
N GLY A 148 5.92 23.08 -2.75
CA GLY A 148 6.38 24.47 -2.56
C GLY A 148 5.30 25.45 -2.04
N LYS A 149 4.05 24.99 -1.86
CA LYS A 149 2.93 25.81 -1.35
C LYS A 149 2.85 25.87 0.16
N GLY A 150 3.73 25.17 0.85
CA GLY A 150 3.92 25.31 2.28
C GLY A 150 2.75 24.92 3.17
N LEU A 151 1.83 24.10 2.69
CA LEU A 151 0.61 23.74 3.39
C LEU A 151 0.76 22.40 4.13
N GLY A 152 1.61 22.37 5.15
CA GLY A 152 1.53 21.30 6.14
C GLY A 152 0.22 21.43 6.91
N TYR A 153 -0.48 20.33 7.17
CA TYR A 153 -1.69 20.37 7.97
C TYR A 153 -1.42 20.74 9.44
N LEU A 154 -0.37 20.17 10.02
CA LEU A 154 -0.13 20.24 11.48
C LEU A 154 1.04 21.13 11.84
N ILE A 155 2.13 21.05 11.09
CA ILE A 155 3.40 21.72 11.41
C ILE A 155 3.76 22.65 10.24
N ASP A 156 4.04 23.90 10.59
CA ASP A 156 4.62 24.89 9.68
C ASP A 156 6.14 24.89 9.87
N GLY A 157 6.86 24.40 8.85
CA GLY A 157 8.32 24.27 8.87
C GLY A 157 9.01 25.38 8.10
N GLN A 158 10.19 25.79 8.53
CA GLN A 158 11.08 26.73 7.85
C GLN A 158 12.46 26.08 7.62
N GLY A 159 12.94 26.14 6.40
CA GLY A 159 14.20 25.50 5.99
C GLY A 159 13.96 24.28 5.10
N ASN A 160 15.00 23.44 4.93
CA ASN A 160 14.94 22.28 4.07
C ASN A 160 14.44 21.03 4.84
N TYR A 161 13.20 20.64 4.60
CA TYR A 161 12.55 19.45 5.16
C TYR A 161 12.62 18.21 4.24
N GLY A 162 13.49 18.25 3.24
CA GLY A 162 13.55 17.24 2.20
C GLY A 162 12.58 17.51 1.04
N SER A 163 12.61 16.66 0.07
CA SER A 163 11.74 16.77 -1.12
C SER A 163 11.12 15.42 -1.46
N LEU A 164 9.80 15.36 -1.48
CA LEU A 164 9.07 14.19 -1.98
C LEU A 164 9.16 14.04 -3.50
N LEU A 165 9.55 15.09 -4.21
CA LEU A 165 9.74 15.04 -5.66
C LEU A 165 11.05 14.34 -6.03
N THR A 166 12.14 14.70 -5.36
CA THR A 166 13.48 14.20 -5.68
C THR A 166 14.00 13.14 -4.71
N GLY A 167 13.29 12.89 -3.60
CA GLY A 167 13.76 11.98 -2.56
C GLY A 167 14.91 12.53 -1.71
N MET A 168 15.29 13.80 -1.87
CA MET A 168 16.36 14.40 -1.05
C MET A 168 15.99 14.41 0.43
N PRO A 169 16.89 13.99 1.33
CA PRO A 169 16.64 14.01 2.76
C PRO A 169 16.58 15.45 3.32
N HIS A 170 15.97 15.58 4.49
CA HIS A 170 15.94 16.86 5.21
C HIS A 170 17.32 17.30 5.72
N ALA A 171 17.50 18.58 5.91
CA ALA A 171 18.69 19.12 6.58
C ALA A 171 18.75 18.70 8.05
N ALA A 172 19.94 18.77 8.66
CA ALA A 172 20.08 18.46 10.08
C ALA A 172 19.12 19.30 10.94
N THR A 173 18.52 18.69 11.95
CA THR A 173 17.45 19.26 12.81
C THR A 173 17.83 20.56 13.49
N ARG A 174 19.12 20.82 13.67
CA ARG A 174 19.65 22.08 14.23
C ARG A 174 19.56 23.29 13.31
N TYR A 175 19.35 23.07 12.00
CA TYR A 175 19.26 24.15 11.01
C TYR A 175 17.81 24.51 10.65
N ILE A 176 16.91 23.57 10.73
CA ILE A 176 15.49 23.75 10.37
C ILE A 176 14.65 24.15 11.58
N GLU A 177 13.55 24.84 11.35
CA GLU A 177 12.67 25.37 12.39
C GLU A 177 11.22 24.96 12.12
N CYS A 178 10.44 24.83 13.20
CA CYS A 178 9.04 24.43 13.15
C CYS A 178 8.19 25.21 14.14
N ARG A 179 6.89 25.26 13.86
CA ARG A 179 5.83 25.70 14.77
C ARG A 179 4.53 25.01 14.42
N LEU A 180 3.54 25.08 15.30
CA LEU A 180 2.20 24.61 14.98
C LEU A 180 1.51 25.49 13.93
N THR A 181 0.75 24.89 13.04
CA THR A 181 -0.16 25.63 12.16
C THR A 181 -1.34 26.20 12.95
N GLU A 182 -2.03 27.19 12.40
CA GLU A 182 -3.25 27.72 13.00
C GLU A 182 -4.36 26.64 13.07
N LEU A 183 -4.46 25.81 12.03
CA LEU A 183 -5.38 24.66 11.99
C LEU A 183 -5.10 23.69 13.15
N ALA A 184 -3.84 23.30 13.36
CA ALA A 184 -3.48 22.41 14.45
C ALA A 184 -3.78 23.00 15.82
N ARG A 185 -3.45 24.29 16.05
CA ARG A 185 -3.72 24.96 17.33
C ARG A 185 -5.20 24.96 17.68
N LYS A 186 -6.06 25.23 16.70
CA LYS A 186 -7.50 25.35 16.91
C LYS A 186 -8.22 24.00 17.03
N GLU A 187 -7.80 23.02 16.21
CA GLU A 187 -8.60 21.83 15.98
C GLU A 187 -8.02 20.53 16.57
N VAL A 188 -6.78 20.55 17.03
CA VAL A 188 -6.10 19.34 17.52
C VAL A 188 -5.94 19.34 19.04
N PHE A 189 -5.92 20.52 19.67
CA PHE A 189 -5.62 20.66 21.09
C PHE A 189 -6.74 21.31 21.87
N ASN A 190 -7.05 20.72 23.02
CA ASN A 190 -7.89 21.32 24.03
C ASN A 190 -7.56 20.67 25.39
N ARG A 191 -6.86 21.40 26.27
CA ARG A 191 -6.42 20.89 27.56
C ARG A 191 -7.56 20.38 28.44
N LYS A 192 -8.74 21.03 28.37
CA LYS A 192 -9.91 20.71 29.20
C LYS A 192 -10.57 19.37 28.83
N THR A 193 -10.46 18.97 27.58
CA THR A 193 -11.04 17.71 27.08
C THR A 193 -10.03 16.59 26.93
N THR A 194 -8.74 16.88 27.09
CA THR A 194 -7.65 15.90 27.00
C THR A 194 -7.54 15.09 28.30
N THR A 195 -7.42 13.77 28.15
CA THR A 195 -7.09 12.87 29.27
C THR A 195 -5.59 12.65 29.28
N TYR A 196 -4.97 12.87 30.44
CA TYR A 196 -3.54 12.71 30.63
C TYR A 196 -3.22 11.49 31.48
N VAL A 197 -2.05 10.91 31.24
CA VAL A 197 -1.47 9.81 32.02
C VAL A 197 0.01 10.13 32.30
N PRO A 198 0.59 9.57 33.36
CA PRO A 198 2.02 9.71 33.59
C PRO A 198 2.81 9.16 32.39
N ASN A 199 3.90 9.86 32.02
CA ASN A 199 4.83 9.37 31.02
C ASN A 199 5.64 8.17 31.53
N TYR A 200 6.55 7.63 30.71
CA TYR A 200 7.31 6.40 31.02
C TYR A 200 8.15 6.47 32.30
N ASP A 201 8.57 7.68 32.75
CA ASP A 201 9.37 7.88 33.97
C ASP A 201 8.56 8.49 35.14
N GLY A 202 7.28 8.76 34.94
CA GLY A 202 6.37 9.30 35.96
C GLY A 202 6.59 10.77 36.33
N ARG A 203 7.48 11.48 35.62
CA ARG A 203 7.84 12.89 35.95
C ARG A 203 6.96 13.92 35.27
N LYS A 204 6.31 13.53 34.20
CA LYS A 204 5.45 14.35 33.35
C LYS A 204 4.16 13.63 33.02
N GLU A 205 3.20 14.37 32.55
CA GLU A 205 1.96 13.81 32.02
C GLU A 205 1.93 13.93 30.50
N GLU A 206 1.52 12.87 29.82
CA GLU A 206 1.32 12.85 28.37
C GLU A 206 -0.15 12.56 28.01
N PRO A 207 -0.66 13.07 26.87
CA PRO A 207 -2.03 12.79 26.45
C PRO A 207 -2.18 11.33 26.03
N VAL A 208 -3.26 10.67 26.48
CA VAL A 208 -3.64 9.34 25.96
C VAL A 208 -3.93 9.45 24.48
N TYR A 209 -4.81 10.39 24.10
CA TYR A 209 -5.11 10.79 22.74
C TYR A 209 -5.30 12.30 22.67
N LEU A 210 -4.96 12.90 21.55
CA LEU A 210 -5.29 14.31 21.29
C LEU A 210 -6.79 14.44 20.96
N PRO A 211 -7.46 15.50 21.45
CA PRO A 211 -8.87 15.75 21.17
C PRO A 211 -9.06 16.40 19.77
N ALA A 212 -8.53 15.74 18.74
CA ALA A 212 -8.60 16.22 17.37
C ALA A 212 -10.06 16.22 16.85
N LYS A 213 -10.53 17.37 16.39
CA LYS A 213 -11.86 17.57 15.81
C LYS A 213 -11.93 17.41 14.29
N ILE A 214 -10.79 17.08 13.68
CA ILE A 214 -10.65 16.81 12.24
C ILE A 214 -10.15 15.39 12.01
N PRO A 215 -10.48 14.74 10.89
CA PRO A 215 -10.19 13.33 10.62
C PRO A 215 -8.71 13.11 10.22
N LEU A 216 -7.78 13.36 11.16
CA LEU A 216 -6.33 13.36 10.91
C LEU A 216 -5.84 12.07 10.25
N LEU A 217 -6.37 10.90 10.65
CA LEU A 217 -5.95 9.63 10.09
C LEU A 217 -6.13 9.56 8.58
N LEU A 218 -7.30 9.97 8.09
CA LEU A 218 -7.61 9.95 6.67
C LEU A 218 -6.98 11.12 5.91
N MET A 219 -6.72 12.25 6.59
CA MET A 219 -6.00 13.39 5.99
C MET A 219 -4.54 13.06 5.72
N LEU A 220 -3.87 12.42 6.68
CA LEU A 220 -2.44 12.14 6.61
C LEU A 220 -2.14 10.82 5.92
N GLY A 221 -3.06 9.86 6.00
CA GLY A 221 -2.76 8.48 5.74
C GLY A 221 -1.83 7.88 6.81
N ALA A 222 -1.58 6.59 6.73
CA ALA A 222 -0.64 5.93 7.62
C ALA A 222 -0.11 4.63 7.00
N ASP A 223 1.20 4.44 7.05
CA ASP A 223 1.86 3.18 6.77
C ASP A 223 2.54 2.67 8.02
N GLY A 224 2.44 1.38 8.30
CA GLY A 224 3.07 0.79 9.46
C GLY A 224 3.25 -0.70 9.32
N ILE A 225 4.45 -1.17 9.64
CA ILE A 225 4.79 -2.59 9.65
C ILE A 225 4.98 -3.00 11.11
N ALA A 226 4.17 -3.95 11.55
CA ALA A 226 4.23 -4.53 12.89
C ALA A 226 4.53 -6.03 12.81
N VAL A 227 4.61 -6.69 13.96
CA VAL A 227 4.82 -8.13 14.00
C VAL A 227 3.51 -8.84 13.62
N GLY A 228 3.53 -9.57 12.51
CA GLY A 228 2.39 -10.35 12.02
C GLY A 228 1.26 -9.55 11.36
N LEU A 229 1.33 -8.22 11.34
CA LEU A 229 0.35 -7.36 10.65
C LEU A 229 0.98 -6.05 10.16
N SER A 230 0.35 -5.46 9.14
CA SER A 230 0.74 -4.16 8.60
C SER A 230 -0.49 -3.33 8.31
N THR A 231 -0.37 -2.01 8.39
CA THR A 231 -1.39 -1.06 7.97
C THR A 231 -0.90 -0.24 6.80
N ALA A 232 -1.80 0.05 5.86
CA ALA A 232 -1.59 0.98 4.76
C ALA A 232 -2.89 1.75 4.52
N ILE A 233 -2.95 2.99 4.98
CA ILE A 233 -4.09 3.88 4.87
C ILE A 233 -3.70 5.01 3.93
N LEU A 234 -4.38 5.10 2.81
CA LEU A 234 -4.11 6.11 1.80
C LEU A 234 -4.66 7.48 2.25
N PRO A 235 -3.96 8.60 1.99
CA PRO A 235 -4.43 9.93 2.34
C PRO A 235 -5.62 10.36 1.47
N HIS A 236 -6.48 11.21 2.03
CA HIS A 236 -7.68 11.76 1.37
C HIS A 236 -7.69 13.28 1.44
N ASN A 237 -8.45 13.89 0.56
CA ASN A 237 -8.56 15.34 0.49
C ASN A 237 -9.33 15.91 1.69
N PHE A 238 -8.76 16.95 2.32
CA PHE A 238 -9.35 17.54 3.52
C PHE A 238 -10.74 18.12 3.31
N ALA A 239 -10.98 18.83 2.20
CA ALA A 239 -12.29 19.40 1.92
C ALA A 239 -13.35 18.32 1.68
N GLU A 240 -13.01 17.27 0.93
CA GLU A 240 -13.92 16.14 0.67
C GLU A 240 -14.23 15.33 1.94
N LEU A 241 -13.26 15.20 2.85
CA LEU A 241 -13.49 14.58 4.15
C LEU A 241 -14.52 15.39 4.97
N LEU A 242 -14.39 16.71 5.03
CA LEU A 242 -15.37 17.57 5.73
C LEU A 242 -16.76 17.51 5.07
N GLU A 243 -16.84 17.47 3.75
CA GLU A 243 -18.09 17.30 3.02
C GLU A 243 -18.76 15.95 3.33
N ALA A 244 -17.95 14.88 3.40
CA ALA A 244 -18.43 13.56 3.76
C ALA A 244 -18.88 13.49 5.23
N GLU A 245 -18.19 14.14 6.18
CA GLU A 245 -18.64 14.26 7.57
C GLU A 245 -19.99 15.00 7.68
N ILE A 246 -20.16 16.08 6.90
CA ILE A 246 -21.46 16.77 6.81
C ILE A 246 -22.53 15.84 6.23
N ALA A 247 -22.22 15.05 5.21
CA ALA A 247 -23.16 14.08 4.62
C ALA A 247 -23.56 12.99 5.63
N ILE A 248 -22.60 12.49 6.44
CA ILE A 248 -22.88 11.52 7.52
C ILE A 248 -23.85 12.12 8.54
N LEU A 249 -23.61 13.36 9.01
CA LEU A 249 -24.49 14.03 9.96
C LEU A 249 -25.92 14.23 9.39
N GLN A 250 -26.03 14.44 8.08
CA GLN A 250 -27.30 14.59 7.36
C GLN A 250 -27.90 13.25 6.89
N LYS A 251 -27.24 12.12 7.17
CA LYS A 251 -27.65 10.78 6.70
C LYS A 251 -27.75 10.68 5.18
N LYS A 252 -26.89 11.37 4.45
CA LYS A 252 -26.78 11.33 3.00
C LYS A 252 -25.69 10.35 2.56
N PRO A 253 -25.80 9.76 1.36
CA PRO A 253 -24.71 8.97 0.79
C PRO A 253 -23.51 9.88 0.48
N PHE A 254 -22.31 9.31 0.52
CA PHE A 254 -21.07 9.95 0.14
C PHE A 254 -20.11 8.91 -0.45
N GLU A 255 -19.18 9.37 -1.24
CA GLU A 255 -18.08 8.57 -1.78
C GLU A 255 -16.76 9.30 -1.48
N LEU A 256 -15.75 8.55 -1.11
CA LEU A 256 -14.42 9.06 -0.82
C LEU A 256 -13.37 8.26 -1.57
N TYR A 257 -12.44 8.95 -2.19
CA TYR A 257 -11.31 8.37 -2.87
C TYR A 257 -10.02 9.03 -2.42
N PRO A 258 -8.89 8.29 -2.41
CA PRO A 258 -7.60 8.85 -2.04
C PRO A 258 -7.24 10.10 -2.85
N ASP A 259 -6.45 10.96 -2.26
CA ASP A 259 -5.89 12.15 -2.90
C ASP A 259 -4.40 12.23 -2.58
N PHE A 260 -3.58 12.17 -3.61
CA PHE A 260 -2.13 12.17 -3.46
C PHE A 260 -1.57 13.53 -3.88
N GLN A 261 -0.78 14.11 -3.03
CA GLN A 261 -0.25 15.45 -3.22
C GLN A 261 0.72 15.58 -4.41
N LEU A 262 1.28 14.45 -4.88
CA LEU A 262 2.09 14.40 -6.10
C LEU A 262 1.25 14.46 -7.39
N GLY A 263 -0.07 14.45 -7.28
CA GLY A 263 -0.99 14.47 -8.43
C GLY A 263 -1.15 13.10 -9.07
N GLY A 264 -1.13 13.07 -10.38
CA GLY A 264 -1.32 11.87 -11.19
C GLY A 264 -2.78 11.56 -11.51
N VAL A 265 -2.98 10.47 -12.24
CA VAL A 265 -4.31 9.98 -12.65
C VAL A 265 -4.55 8.63 -11.98
N MET A 266 -5.69 8.49 -11.33
CA MET A 266 -6.00 7.32 -10.49
C MET A 266 -7.23 6.55 -11.01
N ASP A 267 -7.07 5.23 -11.08
CA ASP A 267 -8.14 4.25 -11.28
C ASP A 267 -8.56 3.70 -9.93
N VAL A 268 -9.83 3.90 -9.59
CA VAL A 268 -10.44 3.51 -8.31
C VAL A 268 -11.35 2.28 -8.41
N SER A 269 -11.41 1.63 -9.58
CA SER A 269 -12.35 0.52 -9.85
C SER A 269 -12.22 -0.66 -8.85
N GLU A 270 -11.03 -0.87 -8.28
CA GLU A 270 -10.76 -1.92 -7.30
C GLU A 270 -10.53 -1.38 -5.88
N TYR A 271 -10.94 -0.14 -5.58
CA TYR A 271 -10.67 0.51 -4.29
C TYR A 271 -11.41 -0.09 -3.10
N GLN A 272 -12.68 -0.49 -3.29
CA GLN A 272 -13.50 -1.17 -2.29
C GLN A 272 -13.55 -0.44 -0.92
N ASP A 273 -13.80 0.87 -0.93
CA ASP A 273 -13.84 1.70 0.28
C ASP A 273 -12.58 1.55 1.18
N GLY A 274 -11.41 1.48 0.54
CA GLY A 274 -10.13 1.35 1.22
C GLY A 274 -9.72 -0.08 1.58
N LEU A 275 -10.51 -1.11 1.26
CA LEU A 275 -10.16 -2.51 1.50
C LEU A 275 -9.50 -3.20 0.30
N GLY A 276 -9.34 -2.48 -0.78
CA GLY A 276 -8.80 -2.97 -2.04
C GLY A 276 -7.50 -2.28 -2.45
N LYS A 277 -7.41 -1.91 -3.72
CA LYS A 277 -6.24 -1.23 -4.30
C LYS A 277 -6.66 -0.16 -5.28
N VAL A 278 -5.79 0.80 -5.49
CA VAL A 278 -5.89 1.80 -6.56
C VAL A 278 -4.68 1.68 -7.49
N LYS A 279 -4.87 2.04 -8.77
CA LYS A 279 -3.75 2.21 -9.69
C LYS A 279 -3.56 3.69 -9.95
N ILE A 280 -2.34 4.15 -9.85
CA ILE A 280 -1.99 5.54 -10.10
C ILE A 280 -0.97 5.63 -11.22
N ARG A 281 -1.19 6.58 -12.16
CA ARG A 281 -0.33 6.86 -13.30
C ARG A 281 0.28 8.24 -13.19
N ALA A 282 1.51 8.35 -13.62
CA ALA A 282 2.14 9.62 -13.92
C ALA A 282 1.30 10.39 -14.97
N LYS A 283 1.23 11.70 -14.85
CA LYS A 283 0.62 12.53 -15.89
C LYS A 283 1.66 12.78 -16.97
N ILE A 284 1.42 12.20 -18.14
CA ILE A 284 2.30 12.30 -19.32
C ILE A 284 1.58 13.09 -20.39
N GLU A 285 2.17 14.19 -20.85
CA GLU A 285 1.64 15.07 -21.87
C GLU A 285 2.52 15.01 -23.12
N LYS A 286 1.90 15.25 -24.29
CA LYS A 286 2.63 15.36 -25.56
C LYS A 286 3.11 16.78 -25.73
N GLU A 287 4.39 16.98 -25.95
CA GLU A 287 4.97 18.29 -26.19
C GLU A 287 5.89 18.22 -27.43
N GLY A 288 5.49 18.90 -28.51
CA GLY A 288 6.23 18.87 -29.77
C GLY A 288 6.38 17.47 -30.36
N LYS A 289 7.62 16.98 -30.46
CA LYS A 289 7.96 15.62 -30.93
C LYS A 289 8.29 14.65 -29.77
N GLY A 290 8.16 15.08 -28.52
CA GLY A 290 8.49 14.31 -27.34
C GLY A 290 7.31 14.16 -26.39
N LEU A 291 7.60 13.66 -25.20
CA LEU A 291 6.67 13.53 -24.08
C LEU A 291 7.23 14.26 -22.87
N VAL A 292 6.36 14.78 -22.02
CA VAL A 292 6.74 15.42 -20.76
C VAL A 292 5.93 14.80 -19.63
N ILE A 293 6.61 14.39 -18.55
CA ILE A 293 5.98 13.95 -17.32
C ILE A 293 5.87 15.17 -16.41
N THR A 294 4.65 15.49 -15.98
CA THR A 294 4.33 16.68 -15.17
C THR A 294 3.87 16.34 -13.75
N GLU A 295 3.45 15.11 -13.50
CA GLU A 295 3.03 14.62 -12.17
C GLU A 295 3.49 13.17 -11.99
N LEU A 296 3.84 12.79 -10.76
CA LEU A 296 4.37 11.48 -10.43
C LEU A 296 3.34 10.60 -9.72
N PRO A 297 3.42 9.26 -9.84
CA PRO A 297 2.68 8.34 -9.00
C PRO A 297 3.14 8.49 -7.54
N TRP A 298 2.22 8.30 -6.61
CA TRP A 298 2.51 8.34 -5.18
C TRP A 298 3.60 7.34 -4.78
N GLY A 299 4.60 7.83 -4.04
CA GLY A 299 5.74 7.04 -3.59
C GLY A 299 6.82 6.82 -4.64
N GLU A 300 6.79 7.55 -5.77
CA GLU A 300 7.89 7.61 -6.73
C GLU A 300 8.53 8.98 -6.69
N THR A 301 9.84 9.02 -6.97
CA THR A 301 10.63 10.24 -7.10
C THR A 301 11.02 10.45 -8.56
N THR A 302 11.51 11.64 -8.92
CA THR A 302 12.04 11.89 -10.26
C THR A 302 13.18 10.94 -10.60
N ASP A 303 14.06 10.65 -9.63
CA ASP A 303 15.17 9.73 -9.80
C ASP A 303 14.68 8.29 -10.04
N SER A 304 13.72 7.80 -9.22
CA SER A 304 13.18 6.44 -9.39
C SER A 304 12.45 6.24 -10.73
N ILE A 305 11.75 7.27 -11.20
CA ILE A 305 11.12 7.27 -12.53
C ILE A 305 12.17 7.28 -13.63
N ALA A 306 13.19 8.15 -13.52
CA ALA A 306 14.28 8.23 -14.49
C ALA A 306 15.02 6.90 -14.61
N GLU A 307 15.43 6.30 -13.49
CA GLU A 307 16.09 4.99 -13.46
C GLU A 307 15.23 3.90 -14.10
N SER A 308 13.94 3.84 -13.77
CA SER A 308 13.04 2.84 -14.34
C SER A 308 12.86 3.00 -15.86
N ILE A 309 12.82 4.25 -16.36
CA ILE A 309 12.74 4.54 -17.79
C ILE A 309 14.06 4.17 -18.48
N GLU A 310 15.22 4.53 -17.92
CA GLU A 310 16.52 4.14 -18.47
C GLU A 310 16.71 2.63 -18.55
N GLU A 311 16.27 1.91 -17.52
CA GLU A 311 16.29 0.45 -17.55
C GLU A 311 15.40 -0.12 -18.66
N ALA A 312 14.22 0.47 -18.86
CA ALA A 312 13.32 0.09 -19.94
C ALA A 312 13.89 0.42 -21.33
N ILE A 313 14.61 1.55 -21.46
CA ILE A 313 15.37 1.90 -22.69
C ILE A 313 16.48 0.88 -22.97
N LYS A 314 17.29 0.55 -21.96
CA LYS A 314 18.37 -0.46 -22.09
C LYS A 314 17.81 -1.82 -22.50
N LYS A 315 16.62 -2.19 -22.00
CA LYS A 315 15.90 -3.42 -22.37
C LYS A 315 15.11 -3.30 -23.69
N LYS A 316 15.18 -2.18 -24.41
CA LYS A 316 14.45 -1.90 -25.65
C LYS A 316 12.93 -2.09 -25.54
N LYS A 317 12.35 -1.80 -24.36
CA LYS A 317 10.93 -1.95 -24.09
C LYS A 317 10.09 -0.69 -24.37
N VAL A 318 10.73 0.46 -24.38
CA VAL A 318 10.10 1.75 -24.61
C VAL A 318 10.82 2.47 -25.77
N GLY A 319 10.06 3.16 -26.60
CA GLY A 319 10.56 3.90 -27.76
C GLY A 319 11.09 5.29 -27.40
N VAL A 320 11.80 5.44 -26.28
CA VAL A 320 12.43 6.67 -25.80
C VAL A 320 13.93 6.61 -26.11
N ARG A 321 14.48 7.71 -26.63
CA ARG A 321 15.90 7.84 -26.99
C ARG A 321 16.72 8.48 -25.88
N LYS A 322 16.19 9.56 -25.27
CA LYS A 322 16.84 10.30 -24.18
C LYS A 322 15.82 10.78 -23.17
N LEU A 323 16.29 10.97 -21.95
CA LEU A 323 15.55 11.54 -20.85
C LEU A 323 16.31 12.75 -20.31
N HIS A 324 15.59 13.84 -20.02
CA HIS A 324 16.13 15.04 -19.37
C HIS A 324 15.23 15.40 -18.19
N ASP A 325 15.79 15.36 -16.98
CA ASP A 325 15.09 15.85 -15.79
C ASP A 325 15.36 17.36 -15.63
N LEU A 326 14.30 18.15 -15.76
CA LEU A 326 14.30 19.60 -15.59
C LEU A 326 13.45 20.00 -14.37
N THR A 327 13.23 19.07 -13.42
CA THR A 327 12.42 19.30 -12.24
C THR A 327 13.04 20.36 -11.36
N SER A 328 12.21 21.32 -10.95
CA SER A 328 12.54 22.35 -9.96
C SER A 328 11.44 22.39 -8.88
N ASP A 329 10.64 23.43 -8.83
CA ASP A 329 9.45 23.50 -7.97
C ASP A 329 8.28 22.62 -8.47
N LYS A 330 8.34 22.22 -9.74
CA LYS A 330 7.36 21.34 -10.39
C LYS A 330 8.07 20.24 -11.14
N VAL A 331 7.46 19.08 -11.18
CA VAL A 331 7.96 17.96 -11.97
C VAL A 331 7.96 18.32 -13.44
N ARG A 332 9.11 18.13 -14.10
CA ARG A 332 9.26 18.24 -15.55
C ARG A 332 10.36 17.28 -16.03
N ILE A 333 9.95 16.11 -16.48
CA ILE A 333 10.84 15.14 -17.09
C ILE A 333 10.52 15.05 -18.57
N GLU A 334 11.44 15.49 -19.42
CA GLU A 334 11.31 15.51 -20.87
C GLU A 334 11.86 14.21 -21.47
N LEU A 335 11.09 13.59 -22.37
CA LEU A 335 11.43 12.35 -23.04
C LEU A 335 11.49 12.57 -24.55
N GLU A 336 12.67 12.40 -25.14
CA GLU A 336 12.86 12.40 -26.58
C GLU A 336 12.48 11.03 -27.16
N LEU A 337 11.51 10.98 -28.04
CA LEU A 337 11.11 9.74 -28.70
C LEU A 337 12.10 9.30 -29.78
N ALA A 338 12.18 8.01 -30.02
CA ALA A 338 12.93 7.46 -31.14
C ALA A 338 12.28 7.87 -32.48
N THR A 339 13.09 7.96 -33.54
CA THR A 339 12.62 8.38 -34.86
C THR A 339 11.52 7.45 -35.38
N GLY A 340 10.34 8.00 -35.68
CA GLY A 340 9.19 7.25 -36.18
C GLY A 340 8.34 6.57 -35.10
N GLU A 341 8.64 6.76 -33.79
CA GLU A 341 7.84 6.24 -32.71
C GLU A 341 6.51 6.99 -32.57
N ASN A 342 5.45 6.24 -32.28
CA ASN A 342 4.12 6.82 -32.03
C ASN A 342 4.02 7.24 -30.56
N PRO A 343 3.72 8.53 -30.25
CA PRO A 343 3.62 9.01 -28.88
C PRO A 343 2.62 8.22 -28.00
N ASP A 344 1.46 7.81 -28.55
CA ASP A 344 0.46 7.05 -27.78
C ASP A 344 0.94 5.64 -27.41
N LYS A 345 1.68 5.00 -28.34
CA LYS A 345 2.32 3.71 -28.06
C LYS A 345 3.42 3.86 -27.01
N ALA A 346 4.22 4.93 -27.11
CA ALA A 346 5.28 5.22 -26.13
C ALA A 346 4.71 5.47 -24.74
N ILE A 347 3.63 6.27 -24.59
CA ILE A 347 2.94 6.49 -23.32
C ILE A 347 2.44 5.15 -22.74
N THR A 348 1.83 4.33 -23.57
CA THR A 348 1.30 3.04 -23.13
C THR A 348 2.43 2.08 -22.71
N ALA A 349 3.58 2.11 -23.41
CA ALA A 349 4.76 1.34 -23.05
C ALA A 349 5.39 1.82 -21.74
N LEU A 350 5.43 3.14 -21.49
CA LEU A 350 5.90 3.71 -20.23
C LEU A 350 5.05 3.22 -19.05
N TYR A 351 3.73 3.22 -19.16
CA TYR A 351 2.86 2.67 -18.11
C TYR A 351 3.04 1.16 -17.90
N ALA A 352 3.35 0.41 -18.96
CA ALA A 352 3.49 -1.04 -18.88
C ALA A 352 4.83 -1.52 -18.32
N PHE A 353 5.91 -0.76 -18.52
CA PHE A 353 7.28 -1.23 -18.29
C PHE A 353 8.11 -0.38 -17.33
N THR A 354 7.55 0.69 -16.83
CA THR A 354 8.24 1.61 -15.90
C THR A 354 7.37 1.91 -14.69
N ASN A 355 7.95 2.61 -13.72
CA ASN A 355 7.25 3.07 -12.53
C ASN A 355 6.24 4.21 -12.82
N CYS A 356 5.99 4.55 -14.09
CA CYS A 356 4.95 5.52 -14.46
C CYS A 356 3.52 5.04 -14.14
N GLU A 357 3.29 3.74 -13.92
CA GLU A 357 2.07 3.19 -13.33
C GLU A 357 2.44 2.37 -12.10
N LYS A 358 1.73 2.61 -10.99
CA LYS A 358 1.92 1.91 -9.72
C LYS A 358 0.58 1.45 -9.16
N SER A 359 0.56 0.26 -8.57
CA SER A 359 -0.60 -0.25 -7.84
C SER A 359 -0.35 -0.10 -6.34
N LEU A 360 -1.25 0.60 -5.65
CA LEU A 360 -1.20 0.84 -4.22
C LEU A 360 -2.31 0.05 -3.54
N SER A 361 -1.93 -0.91 -2.70
CA SER A 361 -2.88 -1.68 -1.89
C SER A 361 -3.20 -0.93 -0.61
N SER A 362 -4.48 -0.86 -0.27
CA SER A 362 -4.95 -0.28 0.99
C SER A 362 -5.37 -1.39 1.95
N ARG A 363 -4.97 -1.26 3.21
CA ARG A 363 -5.32 -2.15 4.31
C ARG A 363 -5.45 -1.32 5.58
N PRO A 364 -6.59 -0.68 5.84
CA PRO A 364 -6.76 0.21 6.98
C PRO A 364 -6.92 -0.57 8.29
N ILE A 365 -5.79 -0.90 8.93
CA ILE A 365 -5.77 -1.45 10.29
C ILE A 365 -5.46 -0.30 11.23
N VAL A 366 -6.31 -0.14 12.24
CA VAL A 366 -6.23 0.91 13.27
C VAL A 366 -6.35 0.30 14.65
N LEU A 367 -5.89 1.01 15.68
CA LEU A 367 -6.14 0.65 17.06
C LEU A 367 -7.47 1.26 17.51
N ASP A 368 -8.48 0.45 17.73
CA ASP A 368 -9.75 0.83 18.35
C ASP A 368 -9.70 0.42 19.82
N ASN A 369 -9.62 1.37 20.75
CA ASN A 369 -9.41 1.12 22.17
C ASN A 369 -8.23 0.16 22.45
N GLY A 370 -7.09 0.39 21.79
CA GLY A 370 -5.88 -0.40 21.95
C GLY A 370 -5.88 -1.78 21.26
N ARG A 371 -6.91 -2.12 20.48
CA ARG A 371 -7.00 -3.38 19.74
C ARG A 371 -6.92 -3.16 18.24
N PRO A 372 -6.08 -3.90 17.52
CA PRO A 372 -5.98 -3.76 16.06
C PRO A 372 -7.28 -4.24 15.39
N LYS A 373 -7.83 -3.43 14.52
CA LYS A 373 -9.08 -3.69 13.80
C LYS A 373 -8.94 -3.24 12.35
N LEU A 374 -9.35 -4.09 11.42
CA LEU A 374 -9.51 -3.71 10.02
C LEU A 374 -10.84 -3.00 9.85
N MET A 375 -10.83 -1.80 9.31
CA MET A 375 -12.02 -0.97 9.09
C MET A 375 -12.02 -0.40 7.67
N SER A 376 -13.20 -0.16 7.09
CA SER A 376 -13.30 0.60 5.85
C SER A 376 -13.06 2.10 6.09
N VAL A 377 -12.74 2.84 5.04
CA VAL A 377 -12.55 4.31 5.12
C VAL A 377 -13.83 4.99 5.60
N SER A 378 -14.98 4.57 5.09
CA SER A 378 -16.28 5.09 5.52
C SER A 378 -16.56 4.82 7.00
N ASP A 379 -16.18 3.64 7.53
CA ASP A 379 -16.39 3.32 8.94
C ASP A 379 -15.44 4.13 9.85
N ILE A 380 -14.19 4.32 9.43
CA ILE A 380 -13.25 5.21 10.13
C ILE A 380 -13.83 6.63 10.19
N LEU A 381 -14.34 7.15 9.08
CA LEU A 381 -14.91 8.50 9.06
C LEU A 381 -16.17 8.63 9.91
N ARG A 382 -17.06 7.62 9.89
CA ARG A 382 -18.24 7.60 10.79
C ARG A 382 -17.81 7.65 12.25
N ARG A 383 -16.78 6.90 12.62
CA ARG A 383 -16.26 6.92 13.98
C ARG A 383 -15.63 8.26 14.34
N ASN A 384 -14.96 8.93 13.39
CA ASN A 384 -14.48 10.30 13.59
C ASN A 384 -15.63 11.29 13.84
N VAL A 385 -16.74 11.18 13.09
CA VAL A 385 -17.95 12.01 13.30
C VAL A 385 -18.56 11.77 14.68
N ASP A 386 -18.67 10.51 15.13
CA ASP A 386 -19.17 10.20 16.48
C ASP A 386 -18.27 10.83 17.54
N ARG A 387 -16.95 10.70 17.39
CA ARG A 387 -15.98 11.34 18.30
C ARG A 387 -16.06 12.86 18.26
N LEU A 388 -16.23 13.47 17.09
CA LEU A 388 -16.42 14.92 16.96
C LEU A 388 -17.66 15.39 17.74
N LEU A 389 -18.75 14.64 17.67
CA LEU A 389 -19.98 14.92 18.45
C LEU A 389 -19.69 14.79 19.96
N GLU A 390 -19.01 13.74 20.39
CA GLU A 390 -18.64 13.51 21.80
C GLU A 390 -17.74 14.65 22.33
N LEU A 391 -16.70 15.01 21.61
CA LEU A 391 -15.77 16.09 21.98
C LEU A 391 -16.48 17.44 22.03
N THR A 392 -17.29 17.76 21.01
CA THR A 392 -18.03 19.01 20.95
C THR A 392 -19.05 19.10 22.09
N LYS A 393 -19.76 18.03 22.38
CA LYS A 393 -20.68 17.96 23.53
C LYS A 393 -19.94 18.24 24.82
N ARG A 394 -18.82 17.55 25.06
CA ARG A 394 -18.01 17.75 26.27
C ARG A 394 -17.46 19.17 26.38
N GLU A 395 -17.00 19.78 25.28
CA GLU A 395 -16.59 21.19 25.25
C GLU A 395 -17.73 22.12 25.67
N GLN A 396 -18.94 21.91 25.14
CA GLN A 396 -20.10 22.73 25.49
C GLN A 396 -20.54 22.52 26.95
N GLU A 397 -20.48 21.30 27.47
CA GLU A 397 -20.80 20.98 28.86
C GLU A 397 -19.79 21.65 29.82
N ILE A 398 -18.49 21.60 29.52
CA ILE A 398 -17.47 22.31 30.29
C ILE A 398 -17.71 23.79 30.24
N ARG A 399 -18.01 24.36 29.06
CA ARG A 399 -18.30 25.80 28.93
C ARG A 399 -19.53 26.22 29.74
N LEU A 400 -20.54 25.39 29.76
CA LEU A 400 -21.74 25.63 30.56
C LEU A 400 -21.43 25.69 32.06
N GLY A 401 -20.61 24.75 32.58
CA GLY A 401 -20.13 24.77 33.96
C GLY A 401 -19.33 26.03 34.28
N GLU A 402 -18.43 26.44 33.37
CA GLU A 402 -17.65 27.71 33.55
C GLU A 402 -18.55 28.96 33.56
N LEU A 403 -19.59 28.98 32.73
CA LEU A 403 -20.56 30.07 32.72
C LEU A 403 -21.42 30.10 34.00
N ASP A 404 -21.79 28.93 34.51
CA ASP A 404 -22.50 28.80 35.79
C ASP A 404 -21.66 29.35 36.95
N GLU A 405 -20.36 28.98 37.02
CA GLU A 405 -19.43 29.47 38.04
C GLU A 405 -19.20 30.99 37.89
N LEU A 406 -19.03 31.46 36.63
CA LEU A 406 -18.83 32.88 36.37
C LEU A 406 -20.06 33.71 36.70
N PHE A 407 -21.25 33.21 36.36
CA PHE A 407 -22.54 33.82 36.71
C PHE A 407 -22.66 33.93 38.23
N HIS A 408 -22.42 32.84 38.94
CA HIS A 408 -22.42 32.82 40.41
C HIS A 408 -21.48 33.86 40.99
N ALA A 409 -20.24 33.90 40.53
CA ALA A 409 -19.24 34.84 40.96
C ALA A 409 -19.65 36.33 40.73
N ARG A 410 -20.18 36.64 39.55
CA ARG A 410 -20.61 37.99 39.18
C ARG A 410 -21.87 38.42 39.92
N THR A 411 -22.76 37.48 40.19
CA THR A 411 -23.97 37.74 40.98
C THR A 411 -23.61 38.00 42.44
N LEU A 412 -22.67 37.28 43.03
CA LEU A 412 -22.13 37.57 44.37
C LEU A 412 -21.52 38.97 44.43
N ASP A 413 -20.66 39.33 43.45
CA ASP A 413 -20.03 40.65 43.37
C ASP A 413 -21.13 41.76 43.32
N ARG A 414 -22.17 41.56 42.48
CA ARG A 414 -23.30 42.49 42.35
C ARG A 414 -24.03 42.72 43.68
N ILE A 415 -24.49 41.62 44.31
CA ILE A 415 -25.25 41.68 45.55
C ILE A 415 -24.41 42.30 46.68
N PHE A 416 -23.11 41.90 46.77
CA PHE A 416 -22.17 42.43 47.79
C PHE A 416 -22.05 43.94 47.71
N ILE A 417 -22.05 44.49 46.49
CA ILE A 417 -21.87 45.94 46.27
C ILE A 417 -23.21 46.69 46.34
N GLU A 418 -24.27 46.20 45.62
CA GLU A 418 -25.56 46.87 45.55
C GLU A 418 -26.25 46.94 46.92
N GLU A 419 -26.25 45.81 47.64
CA GLU A 419 -26.83 45.71 48.98
C GLU A 419 -25.93 46.18 50.10
N ARG A 420 -24.77 46.74 49.73
CA ARG A 420 -23.77 47.35 50.63
C ARG A 420 -23.36 46.43 51.76
N ILE A 421 -23.27 45.10 51.51
CA ILE A 421 -22.86 44.12 52.52
C ILE A 421 -21.45 44.44 53.05
N TYR A 422 -20.59 44.99 52.20
CA TYR A 422 -19.27 45.46 52.59
C TYR A 422 -19.27 46.50 53.71
N LYS A 423 -20.34 47.28 53.90
CA LYS A 423 -20.44 48.21 54.98
C LYS A 423 -20.77 47.57 56.32
N ARG A 424 -21.45 46.40 56.28
CA ARG A 424 -21.81 45.69 57.51
C ARG A 424 -20.63 45.07 58.22
N ILE A 425 -19.52 44.80 57.52
CA ILE A 425 -18.32 44.19 58.07
C ILE A 425 -17.36 45.20 58.72
N GLU A 426 -17.58 46.52 58.53
CA GLU A 426 -16.72 47.58 59.11
C GLU A 426 -16.70 47.53 60.64
N THR A 427 -17.69 47.01 61.31
CA THR A 427 -17.81 46.92 62.77
C THR A 427 -17.31 45.58 63.32
N GLU A 428 -17.00 44.60 62.50
CA GLU A 428 -16.59 43.24 62.92
C GLU A 428 -15.11 43.27 63.35
N LYS A 429 -14.82 42.65 64.50
CA LYS A 429 -13.46 42.60 65.08
C LYS A 429 -12.72 41.30 64.78
N THR A 430 -13.38 40.26 64.29
CA THR A 430 -12.80 38.92 64.02
C THR A 430 -13.03 38.51 62.63
N ASN A 431 -12.13 37.70 62.06
CA ASN A 431 -12.28 37.15 60.72
C ASN A 431 -13.51 36.22 60.58
N GLU A 432 -13.82 35.49 61.66
CA GLU A 432 -15.02 34.64 61.72
C GLU A 432 -16.31 35.44 61.74
N GLY A 433 -16.33 36.57 62.48
CA GLY A 433 -17.42 37.53 62.48
C GLY A 433 -17.67 38.14 61.12
N VAL A 434 -16.61 38.57 60.43
CA VAL A 434 -16.69 39.03 59.04
C VAL A 434 -17.32 37.98 58.11
N LYS A 435 -16.87 36.74 58.18
CA LYS A 435 -17.43 35.64 57.39
C LYS A 435 -18.91 35.37 57.69
N ALA A 436 -19.29 35.36 58.97
CA ALA A 436 -20.67 35.16 59.42
C ALA A 436 -21.58 36.30 58.94
N THR A 437 -21.12 37.58 59.07
CA THR A 437 -21.88 38.75 58.62
C THR A 437 -22.08 38.78 57.10
N ILE A 438 -21.08 38.39 56.34
CA ILE A 438 -21.21 38.25 54.89
C ILE A 438 -22.25 37.17 54.54
N ARG A 439 -22.16 35.96 55.11
CA ARG A 439 -23.16 34.90 54.86
C ARG A 439 -24.57 35.34 55.27
N ALA A 440 -24.73 35.99 56.40
CA ALA A 440 -26.01 36.55 56.84
C ALA A 440 -26.55 37.61 55.87
N GLY A 441 -25.67 38.46 55.33
CA GLY A 441 -26.03 39.49 54.35
C GLY A 441 -26.57 38.92 53.03
N PHE A 442 -26.13 37.74 52.65
CA PHE A 442 -26.59 37.05 51.42
C PHE A 442 -27.86 36.22 51.61
N GLN A 443 -28.30 35.89 52.83
CA GLN A 443 -29.46 35.02 53.09
C GLN A 443 -30.74 35.40 52.31
N PRO A 444 -31.12 36.67 52.16
CA PRO A 444 -32.29 37.08 51.40
C PRO A 444 -32.17 36.77 49.89
N PHE A 445 -30.95 36.70 49.36
CA PHE A 445 -30.62 36.64 47.94
C PHE A 445 -30.19 35.25 47.45
N LEU A 446 -30.22 34.24 48.32
CA LEU A 446 -29.80 32.87 47.97
C LEU A 446 -30.52 32.29 46.75
N LYS A 447 -31.78 32.73 46.48
CA LYS A 447 -32.58 32.32 45.31
C LYS A 447 -32.04 32.87 43.98
N GLU A 448 -31.28 33.94 44.02
CA GLU A 448 -30.66 34.57 42.85
C GLU A 448 -29.30 33.90 42.49
N LEU A 449 -28.76 33.14 43.43
CA LEU A 449 -27.49 32.42 43.26
C LEU A 449 -27.69 31.05 42.63
N ARG A 450 -26.75 30.59 41.82
CA ARG A 450 -26.71 29.24 41.30
C ARG A 450 -26.42 28.19 42.38
N HIS A 451 -25.54 28.57 43.31
CA HIS A 451 -25.16 27.74 44.46
C HIS A 451 -25.63 28.42 45.74
N PRO A 452 -26.49 27.77 46.52
CA PRO A 452 -27.00 28.40 47.75
C PRO A 452 -25.98 28.43 48.88
N GLN A 453 -24.87 27.72 48.78
CA GLN A 453 -23.79 27.74 49.75
C GLN A 453 -22.69 28.71 49.31
N ILE A 454 -22.40 29.69 50.15
CA ILE A 454 -21.30 30.66 49.95
C ILE A 454 -20.08 30.06 50.61
N THR A 455 -19.06 29.75 49.82
CA THR A 455 -17.79 29.15 50.25
C THR A 455 -16.88 30.20 50.91
N ASP A 456 -15.91 29.74 51.67
CA ASP A 456 -14.87 30.63 52.19
C ASP A 456 -14.04 31.28 51.11
N GLU A 457 -13.84 30.57 49.97
CA GLU A 457 -13.15 31.09 48.79
C GLU A 457 -13.95 32.24 48.14
N ASP A 458 -15.26 32.13 48.08
CA ASP A 458 -16.12 33.23 47.61
C ASP A 458 -16.00 34.46 48.51
N ILE A 459 -16.03 34.26 49.82
CA ILE A 459 -15.87 35.36 50.79
C ILE A 459 -14.51 36.03 50.64
N GLU A 460 -13.42 35.26 50.53
CA GLU A 460 -12.09 35.83 50.32
C GLU A 460 -11.96 36.62 49.01
N ARG A 461 -12.65 36.15 47.95
CA ARG A 461 -12.72 36.87 46.68
C ARG A 461 -13.48 38.19 46.81
N LEU A 462 -14.61 38.17 47.49
CA LEU A 462 -15.38 39.39 47.75
C LEU A 462 -14.63 40.41 48.55
N LEU A 463 -13.86 40.01 49.57
CA LEU A 463 -13.02 40.88 50.38
C LEU A 463 -11.85 41.51 49.61
N LYS A 464 -11.43 40.90 48.51
CA LYS A 464 -10.40 41.42 47.60
C LYS A 464 -10.92 42.41 46.55
N ILE A 465 -12.22 42.72 46.55
CA ILE A 465 -12.81 43.65 45.58
C ILE A 465 -12.26 45.06 45.82
N PRO A 466 -11.62 45.69 44.84
CA PRO A 466 -11.10 47.07 45.01
C PRO A 466 -12.21 48.10 45.20
N ILE A 467 -12.01 49.10 46.04
CA ILE A 467 -12.98 50.19 46.34
C ILE A 467 -13.47 50.88 45.07
N ARG A 468 -12.66 51.00 44.03
CA ARG A 468 -13.05 51.61 42.74
C ARG A 468 -14.21 50.85 42.05
N ARG A 469 -14.41 49.56 42.31
CA ARG A 469 -15.49 48.75 41.74
C ARG A 469 -16.87 49.05 42.38
N ILE A 470 -16.90 49.87 43.39
CA ILE A 470 -18.15 50.29 44.05
C ILE A 470 -18.77 51.48 43.29
N SER A 471 -18.14 52.00 42.25
CA SER A 471 -18.68 53.09 41.44
C SER A 471 -19.91 52.65 40.63
N LEU A 472 -20.82 53.57 40.33
CA LEU A 472 -22.01 53.33 39.56
C LEU A 472 -21.68 52.78 38.13
N PHE A 473 -20.55 53.24 37.61
CA PHE A 473 -20.04 52.79 36.32
C PHE A 473 -19.67 51.29 36.33
N ASP A 474 -18.96 50.85 37.37
CA ASP A 474 -18.55 49.45 37.51
C ASP A 474 -19.71 48.51 37.85
N ILE A 475 -20.75 49.00 38.56
CA ILE A 475 -22.02 48.28 38.81
C ILE A 475 -22.74 48.01 37.49
N ASN A 476 -22.90 49.03 36.67
CA ASN A 476 -23.57 48.86 35.37
C ASN A 476 -22.82 47.90 34.44
N ARG A 477 -21.51 47.99 34.43
CA ARG A 477 -20.65 47.07 33.70
C ARG A 477 -20.81 45.62 34.17
N ASN A 478 -20.87 45.39 35.50
CA ASN A 478 -21.12 44.05 36.04
C ASN A 478 -22.51 43.48 35.60
N ARG A 479 -23.55 44.32 35.54
CA ARG A 479 -24.86 43.94 35.04
C ARG A 479 -24.80 43.56 33.56
N GLU A 480 -24.08 44.30 32.72
CA GLU A 480 -23.85 43.99 31.31
C GLU A 480 -23.10 42.70 31.15
N GLU A 481 -22.08 42.44 31.99
CA GLU A 481 -21.33 41.17 32.00
C GLU A 481 -22.26 39.99 32.36
N ILE A 482 -23.11 40.13 33.38
CA ILE A 482 -24.14 39.09 33.75
C ILE A 482 -25.09 38.83 32.60
N GLU A 483 -25.61 39.85 31.94
CA GLU A 483 -26.49 39.71 30.81
C GLU A 483 -25.80 39.01 29.63
N GLY A 484 -24.51 39.32 29.38
CA GLY A 484 -23.66 38.66 28.40
C GLY A 484 -23.50 37.15 28.70
N ILE A 485 -23.24 36.82 29.98
CA ILE A 485 -23.13 35.41 30.42
C ILE A 485 -24.44 34.64 30.18
N LEU A 486 -25.59 35.22 30.56
CA LEU A 486 -26.89 34.59 30.33
C LEU A 486 -27.21 34.37 28.85
N LYS A 487 -26.81 35.29 27.97
CA LYS A 487 -26.97 35.14 26.52
C LYS A 487 -26.08 34.03 26.00
N GLU A 488 -24.83 33.96 26.45
CA GLU A 488 -23.91 32.88 26.07
C GLU A 488 -24.39 31.54 26.60
N GLU A 489 -24.85 31.46 27.84
CA GLU A 489 -25.44 30.27 28.45
C GLU A 489 -26.60 29.74 27.62
N ALA A 490 -27.53 30.61 27.25
CA ALA A 490 -28.69 30.25 26.40
C ALA A 490 -28.20 29.70 25.05
N GLN A 491 -27.18 30.30 24.45
CA GLN A 491 -26.60 29.82 23.20
C GLN A 491 -25.94 28.46 23.36
N VAL A 492 -25.19 28.23 24.46
CA VAL A 492 -24.55 26.93 24.74
C VAL A 492 -25.59 25.84 24.97
N ARG A 493 -26.68 26.15 25.68
CA ARG A 493 -27.81 25.22 25.87
C ARG A 493 -28.52 24.88 24.55
N ASP A 494 -28.70 25.86 23.67
CA ASP A 494 -29.26 25.63 22.33
C ASP A 494 -28.31 24.77 21.49
N ASN A 495 -26.98 25.02 21.53
CA ASN A 495 -25.98 24.21 20.86
C ASN A 495 -26.04 22.76 21.33
N LEU A 496 -26.17 22.50 22.63
CA LEU A 496 -26.32 21.17 23.20
C LEU A 496 -27.61 20.48 22.76
N ALA A 497 -28.73 21.21 22.76
CA ALA A 497 -30.04 20.69 22.32
C ALA A 497 -30.00 20.32 20.82
N HIS A 498 -29.28 21.08 20.02
CA HIS A 498 -29.21 20.92 18.56
C HIS A 498 -27.79 20.56 18.09
N LEU A 499 -27.09 19.67 18.80
CA LEU A 499 -25.65 19.37 18.63
C LEU A 499 -25.27 19.05 17.19
N LYS A 500 -26.03 18.20 16.49
CA LYS A 500 -25.74 17.85 15.09
C LYS A 500 -25.80 19.06 14.14
N SER A 501 -26.74 19.97 14.38
CA SER A 501 -26.83 21.21 13.59
C SER A 501 -25.67 22.13 13.88
N PHE A 502 -25.26 22.24 15.13
CA PHE A 502 -24.12 23.02 15.57
C PHE A 502 -22.83 22.50 14.95
N VAL A 503 -22.57 21.19 15.03
CA VAL A 503 -21.38 20.55 14.42
C VAL A 503 -21.41 20.69 12.89
N THR A 504 -22.57 20.57 12.24
CA THR A 504 -22.70 20.81 10.80
C THR A 504 -22.31 22.25 10.42
N LYS A 505 -22.73 23.24 11.22
CA LYS A 505 -22.35 24.65 11.02
C LYS A 505 -20.85 24.87 11.22
N TYR A 506 -20.28 24.24 12.23
CA TYR A 506 -18.84 24.25 12.50
C TYR A 506 -18.03 23.67 11.33
N LEU A 507 -18.36 22.47 10.81
CA LEU A 507 -17.69 21.87 9.68
C LEU A 507 -17.81 22.72 8.40
N LYS A 508 -18.95 23.35 8.16
CA LYS A 508 -19.11 24.32 7.07
C LYS A 508 -18.22 25.57 7.24
N GLY A 509 -17.98 25.98 8.49
CA GLY A 509 -17.04 27.04 8.81
C GLY A 509 -15.60 26.66 8.43
N LEU A 510 -15.16 25.46 8.81
CA LEU A 510 -13.84 24.92 8.44
C LEU A 510 -13.68 24.78 6.92
N LEU A 511 -14.71 24.26 6.25
CA LEU A 511 -14.71 24.12 4.80
C LEU A 511 -14.57 25.48 4.09
N LYS A 512 -15.26 26.51 4.59
CA LYS A 512 -15.13 27.87 4.05
C LYS A 512 -13.74 28.49 4.29
N GLU A 513 -13.13 28.24 5.45
CA GLU A 513 -11.83 28.80 5.84
C GLU A 513 -10.66 28.10 5.15
N TYR A 514 -10.70 26.77 5.11
CA TYR A 514 -9.58 25.93 4.68
C TYR A 514 -9.79 25.20 3.35
N GLY A 515 -11.04 24.95 2.89
CA GLY A 515 -11.31 24.11 1.73
C GLY A 515 -10.57 24.56 0.45
N LYS A 516 -10.47 25.87 0.22
CA LYS A 516 -9.73 26.43 -0.93
C LYS A 516 -8.21 26.32 -0.79
N LYS A 517 -7.69 26.14 0.44
CA LYS A 517 -6.25 26.02 0.68
C LYS A 517 -5.73 24.63 0.32
N TYR A 518 -6.59 23.62 0.32
CA TYR A 518 -6.26 22.21 0.08
C TYR A 518 -7.09 21.63 -1.07
N PRO A 519 -6.84 22.08 -2.32
CA PRO A 519 -7.54 21.55 -3.49
C PRO A 519 -7.14 20.09 -3.75
N ARG A 520 -8.03 19.30 -4.37
CA ARG A 520 -7.68 17.96 -4.86
C ARG A 520 -6.54 18.03 -5.87
N CYS A 521 -5.56 17.16 -5.71
CA CYS A 521 -4.40 17.06 -6.60
C CYS A 521 -4.53 15.92 -7.60
N THR A 522 -5.01 14.74 -7.17
CA THR A 522 -5.11 13.54 -8.00
C THR A 522 -6.38 13.56 -8.84
N LYS A 523 -6.25 13.34 -10.15
CA LYS A 523 -7.39 13.21 -11.05
C LYS A 523 -7.94 11.79 -10.98
N ILE A 524 -9.23 11.63 -10.75
CA ILE A 524 -9.92 10.34 -10.81
C ILE A 524 -10.38 10.08 -12.25
N GLU A 525 -10.05 8.94 -12.80
CA GLU A 525 -10.57 8.47 -14.08
C GLU A 525 -11.77 7.57 -13.84
N THR A 526 -12.91 7.92 -14.46
CA THR A 526 -14.15 7.13 -14.39
C THR A 526 -14.02 5.91 -15.31
N GLY A 527 -13.78 4.76 -14.71
CA GLY A 527 -13.58 3.46 -15.38
C GLY A 527 -12.21 2.87 -15.13
N ALA A 528 -12.12 1.55 -15.25
CA ALA A 528 -10.83 0.87 -15.14
C ALA A 528 -9.88 1.34 -16.24
N PHE A 529 -8.64 1.57 -15.90
CA PHE A 529 -7.61 1.81 -16.91
C PHE A 529 -7.65 0.69 -17.94
N LYS A 530 -7.68 1.04 -19.22
CA LYS A 530 -7.56 0.04 -20.29
C LYS A 530 -6.35 -0.83 -19.98
N GLN A 531 -6.59 -2.13 -19.79
CA GLN A 531 -5.50 -3.07 -19.61
C GLN A 531 -4.58 -2.92 -20.81
N VAL A 532 -3.37 -2.52 -20.52
CA VAL A 532 -2.33 -2.42 -21.53
C VAL A 532 -2.04 -3.86 -21.98
N ASP A 533 -2.45 -4.20 -23.20
CA ASP A 533 -1.99 -5.46 -23.79
C ASP A 533 -0.49 -5.32 -24.06
N VAL A 534 0.29 -5.67 -23.04
CA VAL A 534 1.75 -5.66 -23.07
C VAL A 534 2.32 -6.35 -24.30
N ARG A 535 1.57 -7.34 -24.83
CA ARG A 535 1.94 -8.09 -26.02
C ARG A 535 1.71 -7.31 -27.31
N ALA A 536 0.64 -6.49 -27.36
CA ALA A 536 0.36 -5.68 -28.52
C ALA A 536 1.39 -4.53 -28.69
N ILE A 537 1.99 -4.05 -27.59
CA ILE A 537 2.89 -2.90 -27.57
C ILE A 537 4.34 -3.32 -27.82
N THR A 538 4.79 -4.41 -27.23
CA THR A 538 6.15 -4.95 -27.41
C THR A 538 6.32 -5.81 -28.65
N ALA A 539 5.26 -6.04 -29.40
CA ALA A 539 5.31 -6.73 -30.67
C ALA A 539 6.13 -5.93 -31.71
N SER A 540 7.43 -5.82 -31.51
CA SER A 540 8.31 -5.65 -32.66
C SER A 540 8.20 -6.95 -33.47
N GLU A 541 7.73 -6.84 -34.70
CA GLU A 541 7.67 -7.94 -35.63
C GLU A 541 9.11 -8.36 -35.96
N LEU A 542 9.55 -9.50 -35.43
CA LEU A 542 10.87 -10.05 -35.68
C LEU A 542 10.74 -11.08 -36.82
N THR A 543 11.56 -10.98 -37.84
CA THR A 543 11.68 -12.00 -38.87
C THR A 543 12.75 -12.98 -38.45
N ILE A 544 12.39 -14.22 -38.14
CA ILE A 544 13.32 -15.29 -37.78
C ILE A 544 13.89 -15.92 -39.02
N LYS A 545 15.22 -15.91 -39.09
CA LYS A 545 16.02 -16.53 -40.16
C LYS A 545 16.80 -17.72 -39.63
N TRP A 546 17.07 -18.68 -40.52
CA TRP A 546 17.92 -19.81 -40.22
C TRP A 546 19.07 -19.91 -41.21
N ASP A 547 20.27 -19.66 -40.71
CA ASP A 547 21.54 -19.87 -41.44
C ASP A 547 22.01 -21.30 -41.15
N LYS A 548 21.74 -22.17 -42.13
CA LYS A 548 22.07 -23.60 -42.07
C LYS A 548 23.58 -23.86 -42.22
N GLU A 549 24.28 -22.95 -42.90
CA GLU A 549 25.73 -23.13 -43.17
C GLU A 549 26.53 -22.82 -41.88
N ASN A 550 26.16 -21.73 -41.19
CA ASN A 550 26.87 -21.31 -39.99
C ASN A 550 26.20 -21.81 -38.69
N ASN A 551 25.08 -22.53 -38.77
CA ASN A 551 24.31 -23.06 -37.65
C ASN A 551 23.80 -21.97 -36.69
N TYR A 552 23.14 -20.95 -37.24
CA TYR A 552 22.52 -19.90 -36.44
C TYR A 552 21.05 -19.73 -36.79
N VAL A 553 20.26 -19.44 -35.75
CA VAL A 553 18.85 -19.01 -35.85
C VAL A 553 18.70 -17.66 -35.14
N GLY A 554 17.99 -16.71 -35.71
CA GLY A 554 17.79 -15.42 -35.05
C GLY A 554 17.18 -14.36 -35.95
N SER A 555 16.91 -13.19 -35.37
CA SER A 555 16.31 -12.06 -36.08
C SER A 555 17.32 -11.09 -36.69
N GLY A 556 18.57 -11.08 -36.22
CA GLY A 556 19.66 -10.19 -36.64
C GLY A 556 20.61 -10.80 -37.68
N LEU A 557 20.27 -11.94 -38.30
CA LEU A 557 21.12 -12.59 -39.27
C LEU A 557 21.10 -11.85 -40.62
N ARG A 558 22.30 -11.57 -41.17
CA ARG A 558 22.44 -10.91 -42.48
C ARG A 558 22.09 -11.82 -43.66
N GLY A 559 22.13 -13.16 -43.47
CA GLY A 559 21.84 -14.18 -44.47
C GLY A 559 21.01 -15.33 -43.84
N GLY A 560 20.66 -16.36 -44.66
CA GLY A 560 19.88 -17.51 -44.21
C GLY A 560 18.43 -17.48 -44.72
N ASP A 561 17.77 -18.62 -44.59
CA ASP A 561 16.37 -18.81 -45.02
C ASP A 561 15.44 -18.10 -44.03
N GLU A 562 14.51 -17.26 -44.51
CA GLU A 562 13.42 -16.71 -43.71
C GLU A 562 12.41 -17.79 -43.36
N LEU A 563 12.16 -18.02 -42.05
CA LEU A 563 11.24 -19.04 -41.58
C LEU A 563 9.83 -18.50 -41.38
N PHE A 564 9.72 -17.45 -40.53
CA PHE A 564 8.43 -16.83 -40.19
C PHE A 564 8.67 -15.49 -39.44
N LYS A 565 7.61 -14.71 -39.35
CA LYS A 565 7.55 -13.54 -38.48
C LYS A 565 6.93 -13.89 -37.15
N CYS A 566 7.51 -13.39 -36.06
CA CYS A 566 7.01 -13.57 -34.69
C CYS A 566 7.14 -12.28 -33.88
N SER A 567 6.46 -12.22 -32.77
CA SER A 567 6.66 -11.17 -31.77
C SER A 567 7.93 -11.42 -30.97
N SER A 568 8.60 -10.37 -30.51
CA SER A 568 9.71 -10.47 -29.54
C SER A 568 9.32 -11.15 -28.23
N LEU A 569 8.01 -11.29 -27.95
CA LEU A 569 7.44 -11.99 -26.79
C LEU A 569 7.06 -13.44 -27.07
N ASP A 570 7.04 -13.86 -28.31
CA ASP A 570 6.86 -15.28 -28.64
C ASP A 570 8.10 -16.06 -28.17
N GLU A 571 7.97 -17.34 -28.06
CA GLU A 571 9.06 -18.26 -27.76
C GLU A 571 9.33 -19.11 -29.00
N LEU A 572 10.54 -19.61 -29.13
CA LEU A 572 10.92 -20.53 -30.18
C LEU A 572 11.17 -21.92 -29.57
N ILE A 573 10.67 -22.96 -30.22
CA ILE A 573 11.03 -24.31 -29.89
C ILE A 573 11.95 -24.83 -31.02
N LEU A 574 13.20 -25.10 -30.64
CA LEU A 574 14.21 -25.68 -31.48
C LEU A 574 14.12 -27.21 -31.34
N VAL A 575 14.01 -27.94 -32.44
CA VAL A 575 13.93 -29.43 -32.47
C VAL A 575 15.06 -29.99 -33.33
N TRP A 576 15.83 -30.90 -32.79
CA TRP A 576 16.93 -31.59 -33.51
C TRP A 576 16.54 -32.99 -34.01
N LYS A 577 17.19 -33.45 -35.02
CA LYS A 577 16.99 -34.80 -35.57
C LYS A 577 17.16 -35.92 -34.54
N THR A 578 17.99 -35.71 -33.51
CA THR A 578 18.18 -36.65 -32.39
C THR A 578 16.93 -36.80 -31.50
N GLY A 579 15.94 -35.94 -31.65
CA GLY A 579 14.76 -35.87 -30.79
C GLY A 579 14.91 -34.90 -29.63
N ARG A 580 16.10 -34.27 -29.43
CA ARG A 580 16.28 -33.17 -28.48
C ARG A 580 15.44 -31.99 -28.90
N PHE A 581 14.86 -31.29 -27.95
CA PHE A 581 14.21 -29.99 -28.21
C PHE A 581 14.41 -29.05 -27.04
N ARG A 582 14.41 -27.74 -27.32
CA ARG A 582 14.64 -26.69 -26.35
C ARG A 582 13.74 -25.50 -26.63
N LYS A 583 13.20 -24.92 -25.57
CA LYS A 583 12.45 -23.66 -25.62
C LYS A 583 13.40 -22.48 -25.38
N VAL A 584 13.44 -21.51 -26.30
CA VAL A 584 14.31 -20.33 -26.23
C VAL A 584 13.51 -19.06 -26.55
N GLN A 585 14.04 -17.90 -26.15
CA GLN A 585 13.51 -16.61 -26.57
C GLN A 585 14.06 -16.24 -27.97
N PRO A 586 13.33 -15.49 -28.80
CA PRO A 586 13.88 -14.92 -30.02
C PRO A 586 15.02 -13.94 -29.67
N GLU A 587 16.20 -14.22 -30.16
CA GLU A 587 17.39 -13.37 -30.03
C GLU A 587 17.90 -12.95 -31.41
N GLU A 588 18.79 -11.97 -31.45
CA GLU A 588 19.42 -11.56 -32.71
C GLU A 588 20.19 -12.71 -33.35
N LYS A 589 20.86 -13.55 -32.52
CA LYS A 589 21.67 -14.65 -32.99
C LYS A 589 21.76 -15.78 -31.95
N ILE A 590 21.19 -16.92 -32.23
CA ILE A 590 21.21 -18.12 -31.39
C ILE A 590 22.06 -19.17 -32.11
N PHE A 591 23.10 -19.67 -31.48
CA PHE A 591 23.88 -20.80 -32.01
C PHE A 591 23.09 -22.10 -31.83
N VAL A 592 22.97 -22.87 -32.90
CA VAL A 592 22.28 -24.17 -32.92
C VAL A 592 23.26 -25.21 -33.41
N ASP A 593 23.32 -26.36 -32.72
CA ASP A 593 24.19 -27.47 -33.17
C ASP A 593 23.75 -27.99 -34.56
N LYS A 594 24.65 -28.74 -35.18
CA LYS A 594 24.34 -29.47 -36.40
C LYS A 594 23.10 -30.33 -36.19
N ASP A 595 22.38 -30.63 -37.29
CA ASP A 595 21.19 -31.49 -37.32
C ASP A 595 19.93 -30.88 -36.68
N LEU A 596 19.80 -29.54 -36.63
CA LEU A 596 18.53 -28.92 -36.35
C LEU A 596 17.50 -29.39 -37.41
N LEU A 597 16.33 -29.81 -36.94
CA LEU A 597 15.23 -30.34 -37.78
C LEU A 597 14.19 -29.28 -38.06
N ALA A 598 13.80 -28.51 -37.00
CA ALA A 598 12.74 -27.54 -37.08
C ALA A 598 12.92 -26.43 -36.09
N VAL A 599 12.45 -25.23 -36.46
CA VAL A 599 12.24 -24.06 -35.58
C VAL A 599 10.74 -23.77 -35.57
N ILE A 600 10.13 -23.78 -34.40
CA ILE A 600 8.68 -23.67 -34.26
C ILE A 600 8.39 -22.41 -33.45
N ARG A 601 7.57 -21.54 -33.98
CA ARG A 601 6.99 -20.43 -33.21
C ARG A 601 6.04 -21.00 -32.15
N TYR A 602 6.18 -20.56 -30.92
CA TYR A 602 5.36 -21.02 -29.81
C TYR A 602 4.91 -19.84 -28.93
N ASN A 603 3.60 -19.74 -28.71
CA ASN A 603 3.01 -18.82 -27.77
C ASN A 603 2.33 -19.63 -26.66
N GLN A 604 2.87 -19.57 -25.45
CA GLN A 604 2.44 -20.43 -24.36
C GLN A 604 0.94 -20.31 -24.02
N GLU A 605 0.34 -19.13 -24.17
CA GLU A 605 -1.08 -18.93 -23.87
C GLU A 605 -2.00 -19.40 -24.99
N LYS A 606 -1.62 -19.11 -26.25
CA LYS A 606 -2.44 -19.44 -27.41
C LYS A 606 -2.23 -20.86 -27.90
N ASP A 607 -1.01 -21.37 -27.84
CA ASP A 607 -0.60 -22.59 -28.50
C ASP A 607 -0.58 -23.82 -27.58
N ARG A 608 -0.64 -23.64 -26.27
CA ARG A 608 -0.57 -24.72 -25.28
C ARG A 608 -1.65 -25.78 -25.49
N GLU A 609 -2.84 -25.38 -25.84
CA GLU A 609 -3.99 -26.27 -26.05
C GLU A 609 -4.37 -26.44 -27.55
N ALA A 610 -4.02 -25.43 -28.36
CA ALA A 610 -4.41 -25.41 -29.77
C ALA A 610 -3.41 -26.08 -30.72
N LEU A 611 -2.13 -26.19 -30.33
CA LEU A 611 -1.06 -26.64 -31.19
C LEU A 611 -0.65 -28.09 -30.86
N ASP A 612 -1.10 -29.05 -31.63
CA ASP A 612 -0.66 -30.44 -31.52
C ASP A 612 0.30 -30.82 -32.67
N PHE A 613 1.12 -31.81 -32.39
CA PHE A 613 2.14 -32.37 -33.32
C PHE A 613 2.06 -33.87 -33.38
N THR A 614 2.39 -34.42 -34.56
CA THR A 614 2.60 -35.83 -34.76
C THR A 614 4.06 -36.11 -35.07
N CYS A 615 4.65 -37.03 -34.33
CA CYS A 615 6.06 -37.41 -34.49
C CYS A 615 6.19 -38.94 -34.62
N VAL A 616 7.00 -39.35 -35.59
CA VAL A 616 7.50 -40.73 -35.68
C VAL A 616 8.99 -40.70 -35.42
N TYR A 617 9.45 -41.52 -34.48
CA TYR A 617 10.86 -41.62 -34.11
C TYR A 617 11.32 -43.08 -34.05
N GLU A 618 12.60 -43.29 -34.29
CA GLU A 618 13.29 -44.56 -34.10
C GLU A 618 13.98 -44.54 -32.73
N ASP A 619 13.73 -45.56 -31.90
CA ASP A 619 14.39 -45.76 -30.63
C ASP A 619 15.77 -46.39 -30.85
N GLY A 620 16.84 -45.71 -30.50
CA GLY A 620 18.20 -46.17 -30.72
C GLY A 620 18.58 -47.43 -29.93
N SER A 621 17.79 -47.84 -28.92
CA SER A 621 18.05 -49.05 -28.14
C SER A 621 17.73 -50.31 -28.88
N TYR A 622 16.65 -50.33 -29.67
CA TYR A 622 16.14 -51.53 -30.34
C TYR A 622 15.95 -51.35 -31.84
N GLY A 623 16.10 -50.14 -32.39
CA GLY A 623 15.84 -49.80 -33.76
C GLY A 623 14.34 -49.86 -34.16
N PHE A 624 13.44 -49.93 -33.18
CA PHE A 624 11.99 -49.93 -33.41
C PHE A 624 11.48 -48.50 -33.58
N SER A 625 10.46 -48.34 -34.39
CA SER A 625 9.85 -47.05 -34.63
C SER A 625 8.57 -46.90 -33.84
N TYR A 626 8.39 -45.69 -33.27
CA TYR A 626 7.26 -45.30 -32.45
C TYR A 626 6.58 -44.09 -33.04
N ILE A 627 5.25 -43.99 -32.84
CA ILE A 627 4.44 -42.81 -33.16
C ILE A 627 3.88 -42.19 -31.90
N LYS A 628 3.83 -40.88 -31.86
CA LYS A 628 3.12 -40.14 -30.82
C LYS A 628 2.54 -38.84 -31.34
N ARG A 629 1.42 -38.45 -30.73
CA ARG A 629 0.84 -37.12 -30.85
C ARG A 629 1.03 -36.40 -29.52
N PHE A 630 1.42 -35.12 -29.57
CA PHE A 630 1.75 -34.41 -28.36
C PHE A 630 1.54 -32.91 -28.50
N ARG A 631 1.47 -32.25 -27.33
CA ARG A 631 1.52 -30.82 -27.19
C ARG A 631 2.76 -30.39 -26.39
N PHE A 632 3.31 -29.25 -26.76
CA PHE A 632 4.35 -28.63 -25.94
C PHE A 632 3.71 -27.92 -24.75
N GLY A 633 4.12 -28.22 -23.53
CA GLY A 633 3.61 -27.59 -22.30
C GLY A 633 4.54 -27.80 -21.13
N GLY A 634 4.53 -26.89 -20.16
CA GLY A 634 5.32 -26.99 -18.94
C GLY A 634 6.85 -26.90 -19.15
N LEU A 635 7.32 -26.29 -20.24
CA LEU A 635 8.73 -26.22 -20.61
C LEU A 635 9.44 -25.05 -19.92
N ILE A 636 10.58 -25.33 -19.31
CA ILE A 636 11.50 -24.31 -18.77
C ILE A 636 12.39 -23.83 -19.91
N ARG A 637 12.67 -22.52 -19.98
CA ARG A 637 13.57 -21.92 -20.98
C ARG A 637 14.98 -22.47 -20.84
N ASN A 638 15.65 -22.62 -21.97
CA ASN A 638 17.05 -23.05 -22.10
C ASN A 638 17.33 -24.46 -21.52
N LYS A 639 16.28 -25.25 -21.20
CA LYS A 639 16.42 -26.63 -20.74
C LYS A 639 16.15 -27.59 -21.90
N ASP A 640 17.00 -28.62 -22.01
CA ASP A 640 16.82 -29.68 -22.99
C ASP A 640 15.76 -30.69 -22.56
N TYR A 641 14.95 -31.10 -23.52
CA TYR A 641 13.94 -32.12 -23.40
C TYR A 641 14.06 -33.08 -24.61
N PHE A 642 13.42 -34.26 -24.56
CA PHE A 642 13.56 -35.24 -25.59
C PHE A 642 12.19 -35.77 -26.11
N LEU A 643 12.01 -35.72 -27.41
CA LEU A 643 10.88 -36.36 -28.11
C LEU A 643 11.09 -37.88 -28.30
N ALA A 644 12.34 -38.32 -28.47
CA ALA A 644 12.76 -39.68 -28.53
C ALA A 644 13.62 -40.03 -27.32
N PRO A 645 13.77 -41.29 -26.88
CA PRO A 645 14.68 -41.63 -25.80
C PRO A 645 16.11 -41.11 -26.10
N GLU A 646 16.76 -40.58 -25.08
CA GLU A 646 18.15 -40.10 -25.17
C GLU A 646 19.13 -41.27 -25.25
N LYS A 647 19.19 -41.86 -26.44
CA LYS A 647 20.09 -43.00 -26.74
C LYS A 647 20.86 -42.74 -28.02
N PRO A 648 22.08 -43.25 -28.14
CA PRO A 648 22.83 -43.22 -29.39
C PRO A 648 21.95 -43.83 -30.50
N LYS A 649 21.93 -43.17 -31.67
CA LYS A 649 21.12 -43.58 -32.84
C LYS A 649 19.62 -43.35 -32.75
N SER A 650 19.06 -42.83 -31.67
CA SER A 650 17.68 -42.32 -31.66
C SER A 650 17.55 -41.17 -32.65
N LYS A 651 16.50 -41.14 -33.44
CA LYS A 651 16.28 -40.08 -34.43
C LYS A 651 14.79 -39.91 -34.77
N ILE A 652 14.43 -38.65 -35.07
CA ILE A 652 13.11 -38.33 -35.62
C ILE A 652 13.07 -38.67 -37.10
N LEU A 653 12.09 -39.46 -37.50
CA LEU A 653 11.81 -39.83 -38.88
C LEU A 653 10.78 -38.93 -39.52
N PHE A 654 9.86 -38.37 -38.71
CA PHE A 654 8.76 -37.52 -39.17
C PHE A 654 8.31 -36.61 -38.04
N LEU A 655 8.09 -35.35 -38.37
CA LEU A 655 7.52 -34.35 -37.46
C LEU A 655 6.61 -33.42 -38.27
N GLN A 656 5.36 -33.34 -37.88
CA GLN A 656 4.36 -32.49 -38.54
C GLN A 656 3.49 -31.81 -37.49
N LYS A 657 3.08 -30.55 -37.76
CA LYS A 657 2.05 -29.83 -37.02
C LYS A 657 0.69 -30.48 -37.36
N GLY A 658 -0.12 -30.75 -36.35
CA GLY A 658 -1.38 -31.46 -36.47
C GLY A 658 -1.19 -32.96 -36.60
N CYS A 659 -2.24 -33.65 -36.98
CA CYS A 659 -2.26 -35.10 -37.23
C CYS A 659 -2.66 -35.39 -38.69
N PRO A 660 -1.85 -36.09 -39.44
CA PRO A 660 -2.29 -36.56 -40.76
C PRO A 660 -3.41 -37.61 -40.61
N ASP A 661 -4.40 -37.58 -41.51
CA ASP A 661 -5.46 -38.59 -41.52
C ASP A 661 -4.90 -39.97 -41.79
N THR A 662 -3.93 -40.04 -42.68
CA THR A 662 -3.23 -41.28 -43.02
C THR A 662 -1.71 -41.06 -42.98
N LEU A 663 -1.01 -41.93 -42.30
CA LEU A 663 0.45 -41.96 -42.25
C LEU A 663 0.94 -43.09 -43.20
N TYR A 664 1.68 -42.73 -44.21
CA TYR A 664 2.25 -43.65 -45.21
C TYR A 664 3.71 -43.98 -44.81
N VAL A 665 3.99 -45.30 -44.75
CA VAL A 665 5.29 -45.81 -44.32
C VAL A 665 5.84 -46.80 -45.37
N LYS A 666 7.07 -46.53 -45.84
CA LYS A 666 7.85 -47.43 -46.69
C LYS A 666 9.00 -47.99 -45.88
N TYR A 667 9.15 -49.30 -45.93
CA TYR A 667 10.21 -50.01 -45.20
C TYR A 667 11.49 -50.14 -46.04
N LYS A 668 12.62 -50.31 -45.36
CA LYS A 668 13.87 -50.67 -46.03
C LYS A 668 13.78 -52.10 -46.56
N PRO A 669 14.26 -52.37 -47.77
CA PRO A 669 14.24 -53.76 -48.32
C PRO A 669 15.03 -54.71 -47.41
N ALA A 670 14.47 -55.84 -47.09
CA ALA A 670 15.08 -56.94 -46.37
C ALA A 670 14.83 -58.28 -47.01
N LYS A 671 15.75 -59.21 -46.91
CA LYS A 671 15.64 -60.56 -47.52
C LYS A 671 14.45 -61.27 -46.92
N GLY A 672 13.49 -61.75 -47.80
CA GLY A 672 12.27 -62.45 -47.39
C GLY A 672 11.12 -61.56 -46.93
N GLN A 673 11.20 -60.24 -47.07
CA GLN A 673 10.19 -59.28 -46.66
C GLN A 673 8.97 -59.34 -47.66
N LYS A 674 7.78 -59.64 -47.13
CA LYS A 674 6.53 -59.71 -47.93
C LYS A 674 5.79 -58.35 -47.99
N ILE A 675 6.00 -57.48 -47.00
CA ILE A 675 5.30 -56.20 -46.91
C ILE A 675 6.35 -55.10 -46.99
N HIS A 676 6.34 -54.31 -48.05
CA HIS A 676 7.29 -53.21 -48.28
C HIS A 676 6.74 -51.87 -47.95
N GLN A 677 5.44 -51.68 -47.80
CA GLN A 677 4.78 -50.42 -47.40
C GLN A 677 3.46 -50.74 -46.68
N GLN A 678 3.13 -49.83 -45.72
CA GLN A 678 1.90 -49.86 -44.92
C GLN A 678 1.38 -48.46 -44.70
N HIS A 679 0.06 -48.31 -44.51
CA HIS A 679 -0.55 -47.08 -44.06
C HIS A 679 -1.18 -47.28 -42.68
N PHE A 680 -1.17 -46.20 -41.87
CA PHE A 680 -1.69 -46.17 -40.50
C PHE A 680 -2.68 -45.03 -40.37
N LEU A 681 -3.71 -45.21 -39.54
CA LEU A 681 -4.72 -44.20 -39.24
C LEU A 681 -4.58 -43.72 -37.77
N PRO A 682 -3.80 -42.68 -37.49
CA PRO A 682 -3.48 -42.30 -36.10
C PRO A 682 -4.71 -41.87 -35.29
N ARG A 683 -5.76 -41.34 -35.95
CA ARG A 683 -7.03 -40.93 -35.34
C ARG A 683 -8.12 -41.99 -35.34
N GLU A 684 -7.83 -43.20 -35.76
CA GLU A 684 -8.82 -44.30 -35.72
C GLU A 684 -9.33 -44.47 -34.28
N LEU A 685 -10.63 -44.61 -34.13
CA LEU A 685 -11.25 -44.80 -32.82
C LEU A 685 -11.31 -46.28 -32.50
N VAL A 686 -10.74 -46.65 -31.38
CA VAL A 686 -10.80 -48.02 -30.84
C VAL A 686 -11.50 -48.00 -29.49
N GLU A 687 -12.30 -49.03 -29.22
CA GLU A 687 -12.95 -49.18 -27.93
C GLU A 687 -11.93 -49.68 -26.89
N ARG A 688 -11.82 -48.98 -25.80
CA ARG A 688 -10.92 -49.34 -24.66
C ARG A 688 -11.72 -49.28 -23.37
N ILE A 689 -11.46 -50.23 -22.49
CA ILE A 689 -12.01 -50.19 -21.12
C ILE A 689 -11.26 -49.13 -20.30
N ASN A 690 -11.97 -48.14 -19.83
CA ASN A 690 -11.45 -47.18 -18.90
C ASN A 690 -11.18 -47.88 -17.55
N ARG A 691 -9.94 -47.86 -17.09
CA ARG A 691 -9.52 -48.58 -15.86
C ARG A 691 -10.18 -48.05 -14.60
N ASP A 692 -10.55 -46.77 -14.60
CA ASP A 692 -11.10 -46.11 -13.39
C ASP A 692 -12.63 -46.30 -13.31
N THR A 693 -13.31 -46.42 -14.48
CA THR A 693 -14.77 -46.51 -14.54
C THR A 693 -15.28 -47.90 -14.94
N GLY A 694 -14.41 -48.77 -15.44
CA GLY A 694 -14.77 -50.10 -15.96
C GLY A 694 -15.63 -50.11 -17.24
N LYS A 695 -15.90 -48.93 -17.85
CA LYS A 695 -16.75 -48.77 -19.03
C LYS A 695 -15.90 -48.71 -20.31
N GLY A 696 -16.43 -49.24 -21.39
CA GLY A 696 -15.85 -49.11 -22.71
C GLY A 696 -15.98 -47.68 -23.22
N GLU A 697 -14.87 -47.06 -23.57
CA GLU A 697 -14.80 -45.70 -24.14
C GLU A 697 -14.10 -45.77 -25.52
N LYS A 698 -14.65 -45.04 -26.50
CA LYS A 698 -13.99 -44.88 -27.80
C LYS A 698 -12.85 -43.85 -27.64
N GLN A 699 -11.63 -44.31 -27.82
CA GLN A 699 -10.43 -43.45 -27.75
C GLN A 699 -9.66 -43.54 -29.07
N GLU A 700 -9.00 -42.41 -29.43
CA GLU A 700 -8.10 -42.39 -30.59
C GLU A 700 -6.93 -43.39 -30.39
N VAL A 701 -6.55 -44.09 -31.42
CA VAL A 701 -5.44 -45.06 -31.39
C VAL A 701 -4.15 -44.39 -30.90
N VAL A 702 -3.88 -43.15 -31.34
CA VAL A 702 -2.76 -42.35 -30.86
C VAL A 702 -3.29 -41.09 -30.19
N PRO A 703 -3.60 -41.11 -28.87
CA PRO A 703 -4.09 -39.94 -28.16
C PRO A 703 -3.00 -38.88 -28.00
N ILE A 704 -3.44 -37.61 -27.83
CA ILE A 704 -2.52 -36.51 -27.55
C ILE A 704 -1.99 -36.62 -26.10
N ARG A 705 -0.67 -36.52 -25.93
CA ARG A 705 0.01 -36.57 -24.63
C ARG A 705 1.08 -35.48 -24.50
N ALA A 706 1.80 -35.42 -23.38
CA ALA A 706 2.93 -34.53 -23.22
C ALA A 706 4.09 -34.86 -24.15
N ALA A 707 4.86 -33.89 -24.60
CA ALA A 707 5.95 -34.05 -25.54
C ALA A 707 7.03 -35.07 -25.08
N THR A 708 7.24 -35.22 -23.79
CA THR A 708 8.24 -36.14 -23.18
C THR A 708 7.72 -37.59 -22.99
N THR A 709 6.45 -37.84 -23.26
CA THR A 709 5.85 -39.17 -23.06
C THR A 709 6.31 -40.14 -24.18
N LYS A 710 6.51 -41.40 -23.84
CA LYS A 710 6.83 -42.45 -24.80
C LYS A 710 5.69 -42.64 -25.82
N GLY A 711 6.02 -42.80 -27.08
CA GLY A 711 5.07 -43.10 -28.16
C GLY A 711 4.54 -44.56 -28.14
N LYS A 712 3.54 -44.83 -28.97
CA LYS A 712 3.13 -46.17 -29.28
C LYS A 712 4.08 -46.77 -30.31
N GLN A 713 4.31 -48.06 -30.21
CA GLN A 713 5.10 -48.79 -31.23
C GLN A 713 4.38 -48.78 -32.56
N LEU A 714 5.03 -48.26 -33.57
CA LEU A 714 4.52 -48.22 -34.94
C LEU A 714 4.89 -49.48 -35.69
N THR A 715 6.15 -49.88 -35.63
CA THR A 715 6.69 -51.05 -36.30
C THR A 715 8.05 -51.44 -35.75
N THR A 716 8.41 -52.72 -35.87
CA THR A 716 9.74 -53.24 -35.59
C THR A 716 10.62 -53.26 -36.85
N LYS A 717 10.03 -53.04 -38.05
CA LYS A 717 10.75 -53.01 -39.33
C LYS A 717 11.44 -51.69 -39.53
N PRO A 718 12.67 -51.66 -40.07
CA PRO A 718 13.36 -50.40 -40.34
C PRO A 718 12.62 -49.59 -41.42
N ILE A 719 12.36 -48.34 -41.12
CA ILE A 719 11.65 -47.42 -42.01
C ILE A 719 12.65 -46.78 -42.97
N ALA A 720 12.30 -46.79 -44.27
CA ALA A 720 13.02 -46.05 -45.30
C ALA A 720 12.46 -44.63 -45.44
N ARG A 721 11.12 -44.50 -45.42
CA ARG A 721 10.43 -43.21 -45.58
C ARG A 721 9.09 -43.21 -44.87
N VAL A 722 8.71 -42.06 -44.34
CA VAL A 722 7.40 -41.83 -43.72
C VAL A 722 6.88 -40.45 -44.15
N SER A 723 5.59 -40.33 -44.39
CA SER A 723 4.92 -39.09 -44.82
C SER A 723 3.46 -39.10 -44.42
N GLY A 724 2.93 -37.90 -44.13
CA GLY A 724 1.48 -37.67 -43.92
C GLY A 724 0.67 -37.52 -45.22
N ALA A 725 1.33 -37.53 -46.38
CA ALA A 725 0.69 -37.46 -47.68
C ALA A 725 1.30 -38.52 -48.62
N LYS A 726 0.49 -39.00 -49.56
CA LYS A 726 0.97 -39.88 -50.64
C LYS A 726 2.05 -39.11 -51.44
N GLY A 727 3.20 -39.72 -51.62
CA GLY A 727 4.27 -39.22 -52.47
C GLY A 727 4.47 -40.15 -53.66
N SER A 728 5.26 -39.69 -54.66
CA SER A 728 5.64 -40.47 -55.84
C SER A 728 6.37 -41.80 -55.57
N TRP A 729 6.84 -41.94 -54.33
CA TRP A 729 7.52 -43.16 -53.86
C TRP A 729 6.57 -44.26 -53.35
N TRP A 730 5.27 -43.96 -53.22
CA TRP A 730 4.21 -44.91 -52.87
C TRP A 730 3.73 -45.68 -54.09
N ASP A 731 3.83 -47.02 -54.03
CA ASP A 731 3.41 -47.85 -55.16
C ASP A 731 1.97 -48.30 -54.93
N GLU A 732 1.03 -47.89 -55.81
CA GLU A 732 -0.36 -48.25 -55.71
C GLU A 732 -0.67 -49.70 -56.22
N LYS A 733 0.28 -50.29 -56.91
CA LYS A 733 0.15 -51.65 -57.39
C LYS A 733 0.50 -52.72 -56.36
N GLU A 734 1.31 -52.38 -55.36
CA GLU A 734 1.48 -53.17 -54.17
C GLU A 734 0.24 -52.99 -53.26
N THR A 735 -0.46 -54.10 -52.95
CA THR A 735 -1.66 -54.09 -52.08
C THR A 735 -1.19 -53.61 -50.66
N PRO A 736 -1.43 -52.35 -50.28
CA PRO A 736 -0.93 -51.87 -48.98
C PRO A 736 -1.84 -52.44 -47.89
N SER A 737 -1.26 -53.22 -47.00
CA SER A 737 -1.97 -53.63 -45.79
C SER A 737 -2.08 -52.44 -44.79
N LYS A 738 -3.25 -52.32 -44.16
CA LYS A 738 -3.45 -51.46 -43.05
C LYS A 738 -2.55 -51.92 -41.89
N GLY A 739 -1.70 -51.03 -41.37
CA GLY A 739 -0.91 -51.33 -40.20
C GLY A 739 -1.78 -51.23 -38.94
N VAL A 740 -1.64 -52.18 -38.03
CA VAL A 740 -2.31 -52.16 -36.73
C VAL A 740 -1.40 -51.44 -35.72
N LEU A 741 -1.95 -50.52 -35.00
CA LEU A 741 -1.30 -49.83 -33.86
C LEU A 741 -1.87 -50.42 -32.57
N ASP A 742 -1.13 -51.31 -31.93
CA ASP A 742 -1.53 -51.95 -30.67
C ASP A 742 -1.43 -51.06 -29.45
#